data_e62331b3f02a9aa0c13bb136671ff7c4
#
_entry.id   e62331b3f02a9aa0c13bb136671ff7c4
#
_cell.length_a   1.000
_cell.length_b   1.000
_cell.length_c   1.000
_cell.angle_alpha   90.00
_cell.angle_beta   90.00
_cell.angle_gamma   90.00
#
_symmetry.space_group_name_H-M   'P 1'
#
loop_
_entity.id
_entity.type
_entity.pdbx_description
1 polymer ?
#
loop_
_entity_poly.entity_id
_entity_poly.type
_entity_poly.pdbx_seq_one_letter_code
_entity_poly.pdbx_strand_id
1 'polypeptide(L)'
;MPKFHVRGAKNHSTGYLVCLISILAGLFSGPMAWSQAGASSIEEVLVTAQRRSESVQDVPIAITVQTAEDLRKNNIIDIRDIGNVVPGLLYAGQSSIGVPAIRGIQSWLGSGGTEQPTAMYVDGVYQPNMWVNLMDLADIEQIDVLKGPQGTLFGRNSMGGAIVITTAKPEYETRGKVSVKYGVYTGSDQDAGDKSIAAFATGPLIEDVLAYSLSIYTRDMDGYLTNDRDGSRSGKHEKYTARAKLLWEPSNNTSILLSLVKSEADDFETLATQTLNDNSINAYYDDGRWSSEPWHVSSNLTGGTNPHFHESESFSLKISHYFDGFGTLTSSTSFSEYEDEFTIDLDTGTSPTCNAPFPCIDFWQGYPSEDIQQEFLFTSDQFGKVSFIAGVYYYENDAGYIGNVAPVLNLNSGGHSDGKESKIGFISGSTTYIESQAIFASIDYQISDQLTLSLGGRYNDEEIYAEGLAYLGLKGVCSPNIDCSPVKHTSFDPRLALNYEYSDALSFYISYTEGSKGAVMSTFTLTPNDFAGPEDLSSIEVGMKATGDNYRMSAAIFSYDYEDFQDQVWNGTYAILSNVKEAEMQGIELDLLYNFSENLQIRAVASYLDSEYGDHLTAVPNGVMSQQPMPLAVVNVKGDQMRIAPELSYGLTLTHTSFLPTGELEVSASMSYSDDVWFEYLQRVKQDAWTVVNASVSYAPSNSDIRLSLFGRNLGNKKYFTSALLDPTNDSPVYSPPRQVGIALDYAF
;
A
#
# COMPACT_ATOMS: atom_id res chain seq x y z
N MET A 1 -31.25 10.54 -8.21
CA MET A 1 -30.89 9.86 -9.47
C MET A 1 -29.83 10.73 -10.12
N PRO A 2 -28.56 10.33 -10.09
CA PRO A 2 -27.51 11.09 -10.76
C PRO A 2 -27.72 11.04 -12.27
N LYS A 3 -27.55 12.17 -12.89
CA LYS A 3 -27.63 12.30 -14.35
C LYS A 3 -26.30 11.93 -14.94
N PHE A 4 -26.23 10.82 -15.66
CA PHE A 4 -25.08 10.51 -16.50
C PHE A 4 -24.88 11.63 -17.53
N HIS A 5 -23.86 12.45 -17.33
CA HIS A 5 -23.40 13.41 -18.33
C HIS A 5 -22.21 12.77 -19.07
N VAL A 6 -22.51 12.21 -20.23
CA VAL A 6 -21.44 11.87 -21.19
C VAL A 6 -21.00 13.20 -21.82
N ARG A 7 -19.91 13.78 -21.29
CA ARG A 7 -19.21 14.88 -21.98
C ARG A 7 -18.28 14.31 -23.04
N GLY A 8 -18.24 14.98 -24.17
CA GLY A 8 -17.44 14.57 -25.31
C GLY A 8 -15.95 14.45 -24.98
N ALA A 9 -15.47 13.22 -25.07
CA ALA A 9 -14.07 12.88 -24.94
C ALA A 9 -13.20 13.71 -25.87
N LYS A 10 -12.12 14.28 -25.35
CA LYS A 10 -11.04 14.84 -26.17
C LYS A 10 -10.56 13.72 -27.12
N ASN A 11 -10.46 14.02 -28.41
CA ASN A 11 -10.35 13.11 -29.56
C ASN A 11 -9.18 12.09 -29.57
N HIS A 12 -8.49 11.82 -28.46
CA HIS A 12 -7.40 10.84 -28.39
C HIS A 12 -7.78 9.55 -27.63
N SER A 13 -8.69 9.59 -26.67
CA SER A 13 -9.05 8.42 -25.84
C SER A 13 -10.08 7.50 -26.50
N THR A 14 -10.95 8.02 -27.36
CA THR A 14 -12.00 7.23 -28.03
C THR A 14 -11.44 6.15 -28.97
N GLY A 15 -10.23 6.34 -29.50
CA GLY A 15 -9.56 5.35 -30.36
C GLY A 15 -9.12 4.09 -29.63
N TYR A 16 -8.69 4.21 -28.39
CA TYR A 16 -8.19 3.07 -27.60
C TYR A 16 -9.31 2.24 -27.01
N LEU A 17 -10.39 2.89 -26.57
CA LEU A 17 -11.57 2.20 -26.02
C LEU A 17 -12.25 1.33 -27.10
N VAL A 18 -12.38 1.87 -28.31
CA VAL A 18 -12.94 1.13 -29.46
C VAL A 18 -12.03 -0.04 -29.89
N CYS A 19 -10.69 0.12 -29.77
CA CYS A 19 -9.77 -0.98 -30.03
C CYS A 19 -9.84 -2.08 -28.97
N LEU A 20 -9.93 -1.74 -27.69
CA LEU A 20 -10.07 -2.70 -26.59
C LEU A 20 -11.39 -3.49 -26.69
N ILE A 21 -12.51 -2.82 -26.93
CA ILE A 21 -13.82 -3.44 -27.14
C ILE A 21 -13.81 -4.28 -28.41
N SER A 22 -13.13 -3.85 -29.48
CA SER A 22 -13.03 -4.61 -30.73
C SER A 22 -12.13 -5.85 -30.61
N ILE A 23 -11.09 -5.80 -29.79
CA ILE A 23 -10.23 -6.96 -29.48
C ILE A 23 -11.01 -7.97 -28.63
N LEU A 24 -11.76 -7.51 -27.62
CA LEU A 24 -12.65 -8.35 -26.81
C LEU A 24 -13.76 -8.99 -27.64
N ALA A 25 -14.44 -8.22 -28.52
CA ALA A 25 -15.46 -8.76 -29.40
C ALA A 25 -14.91 -9.73 -30.45
N GLY A 26 -13.65 -9.56 -30.87
CA GLY A 26 -12.95 -10.45 -31.79
C GLY A 26 -12.58 -11.80 -31.19
N LEU A 27 -12.31 -11.86 -29.88
CA LEU A 27 -11.99 -13.10 -29.16
C LEU A 27 -13.21 -14.03 -29.01
N PHE A 28 -14.44 -13.50 -29.03
CA PHE A 28 -15.66 -14.28 -28.82
C PHE A 28 -16.45 -14.60 -30.09
N SER A 29 -16.05 -14.14 -31.29
CA SER A 29 -16.86 -14.21 -32.50
C SER A 29 -16.48 -15.30 -33.53
N GLY A 30 -15.53 -16.18 -33.23
CA GLY A 30 -15.15 -17.29 -34.14
C GLY A 30 -15.48 -18.67 -33.60
N PRO A 31 -16.04 -19.61 -34.39
CA PRO A 31 -16.06 -21.01 -33.99
C PRO A 31 -14.63 -21.59 -34.13
N MET A 32 -13.82 -21.43 -33.06
CA MET A 32 -12.54 -22.12 -33.00
C MET A 32 -12.77 -23.58 -32.66
N ALA A 33 -12.58 -24.46 -33.63
CA ALA A 33 -12.42 -25.89 -33.38
C ALA A 33 -11.05 -26.10 -32.70
N TRP A 34 -11.00 -26.04 -31.39
CA TRP A 34 -9.81 -26.28 -30.59
C TRP A 34 -9.65 -27.77 -30.36
N SER A 35 -8.50 -28.30 -30.70
CA SER A 35 -8.05 -29.61 -30.28
C SER A 35 -8.01 -29.61 -28.76
N GLN A 36 -8.76 -30.49 -28.10
CA GLN A 36 -8.64 -30.77 -26.65
C GLN A 36 -7.27 -31.41 -26.37
N ALA A 37 -6.24 -30.62 -26.26
CA ALA A 37 -5.10 -30.94 -25.43
C ALA A 37 -5.54 -30.59 -24.01
N GLY A 38 -5.38 -31.49 -23.04
CA GLY A 38 -5.84 -31.27 -21.66
C GLY A 38 -5.23 -30.02 -21.08
N ALA A 39 -5.99 -28.94 -21.00
CA ALA A 39 -5.60 -27.74 -20.30
C ALA A 39 -5.56 -28.04 -18.79
N SER A 40 -4.53 -27.64 -18.08
CA SER A 40 -4.55 -27.69 -16.63
C SER A 40 -5.70 -26.80 -16.15
N SER A 41 -6.61 -27.35 -15.35
CA SER A 41 -7.71 -26.58 -14.79
C SER A 41 -7.14 -25.46 -13.92
N ILE A 42 -7.71 -24.26 -14.03
CA ILE A 42 -7.37 -23.17 -13.12
C ILE A 42 -7.92 -23.52 -11.73
N GLU A 43 -7.05 -23.50 -10.72
CA GLU A 43 -7.46 -23.79 -9.35
C GLU A 43 -8.45 -22.72 -8.86
N GLU A 44 -9.43 -23.16 -8.09
CA GLU A 44 -10.35 -22.26 -7.41
C GLU A 44 -9.56 -21.46 -6.36
N VAL A 45 -9.71 -20.13 -6.39
CA VAL A 45 -9.06 -19.25 -5.45
C VAL A 45 -10.06 -18.83 -4.38
N LEU A 46 -9.75 -19.19 -3.15
CA LEU A 46 -10.51 -18.77 -1.98
C LEU A 46 -9.97 -17.45 -1.46
N VAL A 47 -10.86 -16.56 -1.07
CA VAL A 47 -10.55 -15.25 -0.50
C VAL A 47 -11.27 -15.07 0.82
N THR A 48 -10.75 -14.18 1.66
CA THR A 48 -11.38 -13.79 2.93
C THR A 48 -12.00 -12.39 2.85
N ALA A 49 -12.35 -11.97 1.64
CA ALA A 49 -12.84 -10.64 1.32
C ALA A 49 -14.12 -10.22 2.06
N GLN A 50 -14.94 -11.19 2.45
CA GLN A 50 -16.15 -10.96 3.24
C GLN A 50 -16.03 -11.48 4.68
N ARG A 51 -14.82 -11.52 5.24
CA ARG A 51 -14.53 -12.04 6.59
C ARG A 51 -14.88 -13.54 6.74
N ARG A 52 -15.10 -14.26 5.66
CA ARG A 52 -15.28 -15.72 5.57
C ARG A 52 -14.56 -16.23 4.32
N SER A 53 -14.21 -17.51 4.32
CA SER A 53 -13.56 -18.13 3.15
C SER A 53 -14.60 -18.42 2.08
N GLU A 54 -14.49 -17.78 0.92
CA GLU A 54 -15.40 -17.89 -0.22
C GLU A 54 -14.62 -17.93 -1.51
N SER A 55 -15.24 -18.50 -2.57
CA SER A 55 -14.68 -18.39 -3.91
C SER A 55 -14.62 -16.93 -4.37
N VAL A 56 -13.52 -16.54 -5.01
CA VAL A 56 -13.41 -15.19 -5.61
C VAL A 56 -14.55 -14.89 -6.59
N GLN A 57 -15.17 -15.92 -7.16
CA GLN A 57 -16.28 -15.80 -8.12
C GLN A 57 -17.59 -15.37 -7.43
N ASP A 58 -17.77 -15.71 -6.17
CA ASP A 58 -19.03 -15.51 -5.46
C ASP A 58 -19.09 -14.15 -4.76
N VAL A 59 -17.96 -13.49 -4.61
CA VAL A 59 -17.85 -12.19 -3.89
C VAL A 59 -18.27 -11.04 -4.81
N PRO A 60 -19.34 -10.27 -4.50
CA PRO A 60 -19.86 -9.20 -5.36
C PRO A 60 -19.08 -7.87 -5.19
N ILE A 61 -17.77 -7.91 -5.40
CA ILE A 61 -16.86 -6.75 -5.43
C ILE A 61 -15.73 -7.01 -6.44
N ALA A 62 -15.11 -5.95 -6.92
CA ALA A 62 -13.87 -6.05 -7.69
C ALA A 62 -12.72 -6.44 -6.75
N ILE A 63 -12.09 -7.57 -7.02
CA ILE A 63 -10.98 -8.10 -6.24
C ILE A 63 -9.89 -8.66 -7.17
N THR A 64 -8.63 -8.36 -6.84
CA THR A 64 -7.48 -8.96 -7.50
C THR A 64 -6.69 -9.77 -6.50
N VAL A 65 -6.44 -11.04 -6.82
CA VAL A 65 -5.70 -11.97 -5.95
C VAL A 65 -4.32 -12.23 -6.53
N GLN A 66 -3.30 -12.19 -5.67
CA GLN A 66 -1.93 -12.57 -5.97
C GLN A 66 -1.53 -13.69 -5.02
N THR A 67 -1.39 -14.90 -5.54
CA THR A 67 -0.88 -16.06 -4.78
C THR A 67 0.65 -15.98 -4.64
N ALA A 68 1.23 -16.76 -3.72
CA ALA A 68 2.70 -16.88 -3.60
C ALA A 68 3.37 -17.23 -4.95
N GLU A 69 2.71 -18.04 -5.78
CA GLU A 69 3.19 -18.42 -7.10
C GLU A 69 3.11 -17.25 -8.10
N ASP A 70 2.04 -16.44 -8.06
CA ASP A 70 1.91 -15.23 -8.88
C ASP A 70 2.99 -14.20 -8.50
N LEU A 71 3.25 -14.00 -7.21
CA LEU A 71 4.31 -13.12 -6.70
C LEU A 71 5.69 -13.57 -7.23
N ARG A 72 5.95 -14.88 -7.19
CA ARG A 72 7.19 -15.46 -7.72
C ARG A 72 7.34 -15.27 -9.23
N LYS A 73 6.29 -15.59 -10.02
CA LYS A 73 6.29 -15.48 -11.49
C LYS A 73 6.49 -14.05 -11.97
N ASN A 74 5.93 -13.09 -11.26
CA ASN A 74 6.05 -11.66 -11.57
C ASN A 74 7.32 -11.01 -10.99
N ASN A 75 8.16 -11.77 -10.28
CA ASN A 75 9.36 -11.27 -9.59
C ASN A 75 9.05 -10.13 -8.60
N ILE A 76 7.94 -10.24 -7.90
CA ILE A 76 7.54 -9.33 -6.83
C ILE A 76 8.43 -9.63 -5.62
N ILE A 77 9.17 -8.66 -5.14
CA ILE A 77 10.05 -8.78 -3.96
C ILE A 77 9.71 -7.78 -2.87
N ASP A 78 8.93 -6.76 -3.22
CA ASP A 78 8.50 -5.69 -2.35
C ASP A 78 7.01 -5.45 -2.60
N ILE A 79 6.26 -5.07 -1.57
CA ILE A 79 4.82 -4.82 -1.73
C ILE A 79 4.51 -3.70 -2.73
N ARG A 80 5.42 -2.75 -2.90
CA ARG A 80 5.29 -1.68 -3.91
C ARG A 80 5.20 -2.22 -5.35
N ASP A 81 5.82 -3.37 -5.60
CA ASP A 81 5.79 -4.01 -6.92
C ASP A 81 4.40 -4.54 -7.30
N ILE A 82 3.49 -4.72 -6.32
CA ILE A 82 2.12 -5.21 -6.56
C ILE A 82 1.34 -4.28 -7.48
N GLY A 83 1.61 -2.97 -7.42
CA GLY A 83 1.02 -2.00 -8.34
C GLY A 83 1.25 -2.32 -9.83
N ASN A 84 2.30 -3.08 -10.16
CA ASN A 84 2.57 -3.50 -11.54
C ASN A 84 1.66 -4.63 -12.04
N VAL A 85 0.96 -5.33 -11.13
CA VAL A 85 0.16 -6.54 -11.44
C VAL A 85 -1.29 -6.45 -10.94
N VAL A 86 -1.65 -5.36 -10.29
CA VAL A 86 -3.01 -5.08 -9.82
C VAL A 86 -3.54 -3.84 -10.55
N PRO A 87 -4.61 -3.96 -11.35
CA PRO A 87 -5.16 -2.82 -12.08
C PRO A 87 -5.71 -1.78 -11.11
N GLY A 88 -5.46 -0.49 -11.41
CA GLY A 88 -5.95 0.62 -10.60
C GLY A 88 -5.26 0.81 -9.24
N LEU A 89 -4.21 0.04 -8.93
CA LEU A 89 -3.36 0.26 -7.76
C LEU A 89 -2.04 0.91 -8.19
N LEU A 90 -1.74 2.06 -7.62
CA LEU A 90 -0.41 2.67 -7.64
C LEU A 90 0.13 2.72 -6.21
N TYR A 91 1.33 2.22 -6.02
CA TYR A 91 1.99 2.31 -4.72
C TYR A 91 2.99 3.47 -4.76
N ALA A 92 2.60 4.60 -4.20
CA ALA A 92 3.53 5.69 -3.98
C ALA A 92 4.38 5.37 -2.76
N GLY A 93 5.67 5.59 -2.85
CA GLY A 93 6.57 5.27 -1.75
C GLY A 93 7.70 6.29 -1.65
N GLN A 94 8.10 6.58 -0.43
CA GLN A 94 9.24 7.43 -0.17
C GLN A 94 10.02 6.84 1.01
N SER A 95 11.23 6.35 0.74
CA SER A 95 11.98 5.57 1.73
C SER A 95 11.13 4.40 2.25
N SER A 96 10.95 4.28 3.55
CA SER A 96 10.12 3.25 4.18
C SER A 96 8.62 3.61 4.26
N ILE A 97 8.19 4.76 3.73
CA ILE A 97 6.78 5.12 3.70
C ILE A 97 6.11 4.50 2.48
N GLY A 98 5.04 3.76 2.69
CA GLY A 98 4.23 3.19 1.63
C GLY A 98 2.81 3.76 1.61
N VAL A 99 2.43 4.39 0.50
CA VAL A 99 1.09 4.98 0.31
C VAL A 99 0.39 4.28 -0.84
N PRO A 100 -0.48 3.30 -0.56
CA PRO A 100 -1.28 2.67 -1.60
C PRO A 100 -2.38 3.62 -2.07
N ALA A 101 -2.47 3.81 -3.38
CA ALA A 101 -3.54 4.53 -4.06
C ALA A 101 -4.37 3.54 -4.88
N ILE A 102 -5.59 3.24 -4.45
CA ILE A 102 -6.54 2.40 -5.19
C ILE A 102 -7.51 3.32 -5.91
N ARG A 103 -7.57 3.24 -7.25
CA ARG A 103 -8.45 4.06 -8.09
C ARG A 103 -8.28 5.57 -7.82
N GLY A 104 -7.04 6.02 -7.53
CA GLY A 104 -6.73 7.41 -7.21
C GLY A 104 -7.02 7.84 -5.76
N ILE A 105 -7.63 6.97 -4.94
CA ILE A 105 -7.92 7.27 -3.53
C ILE A 105 -6.68 7.02 -2.70
N GLN A 106 -6.13 8.07 -2.14
CA GLN A 106 -4.94 8.06 -1.29
C GLN A 106 -4.91 9.30 -0.40
N SER A 107 -4.15 9.28 0.67
CA SER A 107 -3.92 10.43 1.53
C SER A 107 -2.43 10.54 1.82
N TRP A 108 -1.86 11.70 1.53
CA TRP A 108 -0.46 12.00 1.83
C TRP A 108 -0.38 12.85 3.10
N LEU A 109 -0.84 12.30 4.20
CA LEU A 109 -0.80 12.94 5.50
C LEU A 109 0.37 12.35 6.29
N GLY A 110 1.43 13.11 6.49
CA GLY A 110 2.66 12.67 7.12
C GLY A 110 2.76 13.04 8.59
N SER A 111 1.72 12.91 9.40
CA SER A 111 1.79 13.20 10.83
C SER A 111 1.45 11.99 11.70
N GLY A 112 1.88 11.97 12.95
CA GLY A 112 1.54 10.90 13.90
C GLY A 112 0.03 10.77 14.07
N GLY A 113 -0.48 9.54 14.03
CA GLY A 113 -1.92 9.24 14.11
C GLY A 113 -2.69 9.49 12.81
N THR A 114 -2.01 9.78 11.69
CA THR A 114 -2.67 9.84 10.39
C THR A 114 -2.71 8.44 9.77
N GLU A 115 -3.88 8.05 9.30
CA GLU A 115 -4.12 6.75 8.69
C GLU A 115 -4.50 6.91 7.22
N GLN A 116 -4.22 5.88 6.43
CA GLN A 116 -4.49 5.88 4.99
C GLN A 116 -5.95 5.52 4.69
N PRO A 117 -6.56 6.04 3.59
CA PRO A 117 -7.92 5.65 3.18
C PRO A 117 -7.98 4.27 2.51
N THR A 118 -6.85 3.57 2.39
CA THR A 118 -6.74 2.18 1.98
C THR A 118 -6.25 1.36 3.17
N ALA A 119 -7.10 0.52 3.72
CA ALA A 119 -6.79 -0.28 4.90
C ALA A 119 -5.85 -1.45 4.54
N MET A 120 -4.87 -1.73 5.40
CA MET A 120 -4.02 -2.90 5.29
C MET A 120 -4.27 -3.87 6.44
N TYR A 121 -4.37 -5.15 6.13
CA TYR A 121 -4.56 -6.22 7.10
C TYR A 121 -3.52 -7.32 6.92
N VAL A 122 -2.95 -7.81 8.02
CA VAL A 122 -2.07 -8.98 8.02
C VAL A 122 -2.66 -10.03 8.94
N ASP A 123 -2.99 -11.20 8.39
CA ASP A 123 -3.66 -12.30 9.11
C ASP A 123 -4.96 -11.88 9.85
N GLY A 124 -5.59 -10.80 9.38
CA GLY A 124 -6.80 -10.22 9.94
C GLY A 124 -6.58 -9.12 10.97
N VAL A 125 -5.34 -8.76 11.28
CA VAL A 125 -4.98 -7.62 12.15
C VAL A 125 -4.81 -6.38 11.29
N TYR A 126 -5.53 -5.31 11.61
CA TYR A 126 -5.39 -4.01 10.96
C TYR A 126 -4.03 -3.37 11.25
N GLN A 127 -3.40 -2.79 10.23
CA GLN A 127 -2.11 -2.13 10.30
C GLN A 127 -2.30 -0.62 10.15
N PRO A 128 -2.33 0.14 11.25
CA PRO A 128 -2.64 1.58 11.20
C PRO A 128 -1.48 2.41 10.67
N ASN A 129 -0.26 1.93 10.84
CA ASN A 129 0.95 2.69 10.57
C ASN A 129 1.40 2.57 9.11
N MET A 130 1.51 3.71 8.41
CA MET A 130 1.95 3.75 7.01
C MET A 130 3.41 3.30 6.82
N TRP A 131 4.23 3.34 7.86
CA TRP A 131 5.63 2.91 7.84
C TRP A 131 5.75 1.38 7.77
N VAL A 132 4.78 0.66 8.30
CA VAL A 132 4.70 -0.82 8.26
C VAL A 132 4.18 -1.33 6.92
N ASN A 133 3.60 -0.46 6.11
CA ASN A 133 3.01 -0.84 4.81
C ASN A 133 4.03 -1.36 3.78
N LEU A 134 5.33 -1.34 4.09
CA LEU A 134 6.40 -1.94 3.28
C LEU A 134 6.83 -3.29 3.85
N MET A 135 5.90 -4.23 3.87
CA MET A 135 6.12 -5.56 4.45
C MET A 135 6.97 -6.47 3.56
N ASP A 136 7.62 -7.43 4.21
CA ASP A 136 8.36 -8.48 3.54
C ASP A 136 7.47 -9.59 3.03
N LEU A 137 7.79 -10.10 1.85
CA LEU A 137 7.02 -11.13 1.15
C LEU A 137 7.55 -12.56 1.41
N ALA A 138 8.22 -12.81 2.55
CA ALA A 138 8.96 -14.06 2.76
C ALA A 138 8.08 -15.31 2.94
N ASP A 139 6.99 -15.19 3.69
CA ASP A 139 6.05 -16.26 4.02
C ASP A 139 4.61 -15.93 3.62
N ILE A 140 4.44 -15.04 2.67
CA ILE A 140 3.11 -14.69 2.17
C ILE A 140 2.56 -15.83 1.33
N GLU A 141 1.34 -16.24 1.65
CA GLU A 141 0.57 -17.20 0.85
C GLU A 141 -0.27 -16.48 -0.19
N GLN A 142 -0.87 -15.34 0.19
CA GLN A 142 -1.81 -14.63 -0.66
C GLN A 142 -1.90 -13.17 -0.30
N ILE A 143 -2.10 -12.32 -1.30
CA ILE A 143 -2.46 -10.92 -1.16
C ILE A 143 -3.74 -10.67 -1.94
N ASP A 144 -4.78 -10.25 -1.23
CA ASP A 144 -6.06 -9.86 -1.80
C ASP A 144 -6.17 -8.34 -1.81
N VAL A 145 -6.39 -7.76 -2.99
CA VAL A 145 -6.66 -6.33 -3.13
C VAL A 145 -8.13 -6.13 -3.44
N LEU A 146 -8.88 -5.71 -2.44
CA LEU A 146 -10.29 -5.38 -2.51
C LEU A 146 -10.42 -3.92 -2.91
N LYS A 147 -11.18 -3.65 -3.96
CA LYS A 147 -11.28 -2.30 -4.52
C LYS A 147 -12.65 -1.67 -4.23
N GLY A 148 -12.63 -0.37 -3.97
CA GLY A 148 -13.80 0.38 -3.56
C GLY A 148 -14.12 0.24 -2.07
N PRO A 149 -15.09 1.01 -1.56
CA PRO A 149 -15.37 1.10 -0.14
C PRO A 149 -15.68 -0.24 0.50
N GLN A 150 -14.95 -0.56 1.57
CA GLN A 150 -15.10 -1.77 2.39
C GLN A 150 -15.53 -1.44 3.83
N GLY A 151 -16.09 -0.25 4.07
CA GLY A 151 -16.42 0.27 5.39
C GLY A 151 -17.26 -0.69 6.24
N THR A 152 -18.23 -1.37 5.66
CA THR A 152 -19.13 -2.29 6.38
C THR A 152 -18.38 -3.44 7.09
N LEU A 153 -17.45 -4.13 6.43
CA LEU A 153 -16.82 -5.34 6.98
C LEU A 153 -15.39 -5.12 7.47
N PHE A 154 -14.66 -4.21 6.84
CA PHE A 154 -13.29 -3.87 7.23
C PHE A 154 -13.24 -2.62 8.11
N GLY A 155 -14.26 -1.77 8.03
CA GLY A 155 -14.43 -0.63 8.91
C GLY A 155 -13.70 0.61 8.44
N ARG A 156 -13.30 1.41 9.41
CA ARG A 156 -12.65 2.70 9.19
C ARG A 156 -11.48 2.60 8.20
N ASN A 157 -11.20 3.70 7.50
CA ASN A 157 -10.03 3.85 6.64
C ASN A 157 -9.97 2.87 5.43
N SER A 158 -11.08 2.24 5.07
CA SER A 158 -11.17 1.32 3.94
C SER A 158 -12.01 1.88 2.78
N MET A 159 -11.91 3.18 2.53
CA MET A 159 -12.68 3.87 1.50
C MET A 159 -12.17 3.57 0.09
N GLY A 160 -10.86 3.63 -0.14
CA GLY A 160 -10.26 3.22 -1.41
C GLY A 160 -10.33 1.72 -1.63
N GLY A 161 -10.35 0.97 -0.52
CA GLY A 161 -10.33 -0.49 -0.51
C GLY A 161 -9.56 -1.07 0.66
N ALA A 162 -9.24 -2.36 0.54
CA ALA A 162 -8.40 -3.04 1.52
C ALA A 162 -7.36 -3.93 0.85
N ILE A 163 -6.16 -3.97 1.40
CA ILE A 163 -5.10 -4.92 1.05
C ILE A 163 -5.01 -5.93 2.18
N VAL A 164 -5.37 -7.18 1.89
CA VAL A 164 -5.40 -8.26 2.87
C VAL A 164 -4.27 -9.24 2.58
N ILE A 165 -3.33 -9.34 3.49
CA ILE A 165 -2.16 -10.20 3.39
C ILE A 165 -2.38 -11.41 4.30
N THR A 166 -2.32 -12.58 3.70
CA THR A 166 -2.38 -13.87 4.42
C THR A 166 -1.00 -14.50 4.40
N THR A 167 -0.46 -14.81 5.58
CA THR A 167 0.84 -15.46 5.73
C THR A 167 0.68 -16.92 6.12
N ALA A 168 1.72 -17.73 5.87
CA ALA A 168 1.71 -19.17 6.07
C ALA A 168 1.25 -19.55 7.49
N LYS A 169 0.30 -20.48 7.54
CA LYS A 169 -0.25 -21.00 8.80
C LYS A 169 0.55 -22.20 9.30
N PRO A 170 0.50 -22.49 10.62
CA PRO A 170 0.97 -23.76 11.14
C PRO A 170 0.19 -24.93 10.53
N GLU A 171 0.90 -26.00 10.16
CA GLU A 171 0.34 -27.22 9.56
C GLU A 171 0.79 -28.45 10.33
N TYR A 172 0.03 -29.55 10.19
CA TYR A 172 0.36 -30.84 10.82
C TYR A 172 1.28 -31.71 9.95
N GLU A 173 1.59 -31.28 8.73
CA GLU A 173 2.67 -31.84 7.93
C GLU A 173 3.94 -31.04 8.10
N THR A 174 5.06 -31.76 8.28
CA THR A 174 6.36 -31.08 8.34
C THR A 174 6.79 -30.68 6.94
N ARG A 175 6.88 -29.37 6.72
CA ARG A 175 7.42 -28.81 5.48
C ARG A 175 8.23 -27.56 5.77
N GLY A 176 9.11 -27.22 4.87
CA GLY A 176 9.88 -25.99 4.96
C GLY A 176 10.36 -25.52 3.61
N LYS A 177 10.82 -24.28 3.60
CA LYS A 177 11.38 -23.63 2.42
C LYS A 177 12.52 -22.72 2.84
N VAL A 178 13.60 -22.75 2.08
CA VAL A 178 14.69 -21.77 2.18
C VAL A 178 14.88 -21.14 0.82
N SER A 179 14.88 -19.81 0.76
CA SER A 179 15.10 -19.02 -0.45
C SER A 179 16.31 -18.11 -0.25
N VAL A 180 17.26 -18.16 -1.16
CA VAL A 180 18.42 -17.27 -1.19
C VAL A 180 18.41 -16.53 -2.51
N LYS A 181 18.44 -15.20 -2.46
CA LYS A 181 18.49 -14.35 -3.65
C LYS A 181 19.71 -13.46 -3.61
N TYR A 182 20.34 -13.28 -4.75
CA TYR A 182 21.39 -12.30 -4.95
C TYR A 182 21.15 -11.57 -6.27
N GLY A 183 21.01 -10.28 -6.19
CA GLY A 183 20.84 -9.38 -7.32
C GLY A 183 21.90 -8.30 -7.36
N VAL A 184 22.06 -7.68 -8.50
CA VAL A 184 22.89 -6.48 -8.68
C VAL A 184 22.05 -5.45 -9.39
N TYR A 185 21.88 -4.29 -8.78
CA TYR A 185 21.37 -3.12 -9.45
C TYR A 185 22.43 -2.57 -10.38
N THR A 186 22.04 -2.33 -11.63
CA THR A 186 22.93 -1.84 -12.70
C THR A 186 22.23 -0.72 -13.47
N GLY A 187 22.99 0.23 -13.97
CA GLY A 187 22.41 1.32 -14.77
C GLY A 187 22.21 2.63 -14.03
N SER A 188 22.55 2.68 -12.74
CA SER A 188 22.99 3.87 -12.02
C SER A 188 24.52 3.97 -12.10
N ASP A 189 25.09 5.02 -11.57
CA ASP A 189 26.55 5.22 -11.55
C ASP A 189 27.27 4.26 -10.57
N GLN A 190 26.51 3.69 -9.64
CA GLN A 190 26.99 2.76 -8.61
C GLN A 190 26.26 1.43 -8.74
N ASP A 191 26.95 0.39 -9.22
CA ASP A 191 26.41 -0.97 -9.12
C ASP A 191 26.24 -1.36 -7.67
N ALA A 192 25.07 -1.88 -7.27
CA ALA A 192 24.74 -2.20 -5.89
C ALA A 192 24.29 -3.66 -5.73
N GLY A 193 24.94 -4.38 -4.83
CA GLY A 193 24.53 -5.73 -4.45
C GLY A 193 23.25 -5.69 -3.61
N ASP A 194 22.42 -6.70 -3.80
CA ASP A 194 21.16 -6.90 -3.04
C ASP A 194 21.04 -8.40 -2.74
N LYS A 195 21.13 -8.76 -1.48
CA LYS A 195 21.06 -10.16 -1.02
C LYS A 195 19.91 -10.33 -0.03
N SER A 196 19.15 -11.40 -0.17
CA SER A 196 18.13 -11.76 0.79
C SER A 196 18.12 -13.26 1.08
N ILE A 197 17.72 -13.59 2.29
CA ILE A 197 17.50 -14.95 2.74
C ILE A 197 16.13 -14.99 3.40
N ALA A 198 15.29 -15.93 2.96
CA ALA A 198 14.02 -16.25 3.58
C ALA A 198 14.05 -17.73 3.99
N ALA A 199 13.59 -18.04 5.19
CA ALA A 199 13.41 -19.39 5.66
C ALA A 199 12.05 -19.53 6.34
N PHE A 200 11.36 -20.61 6.03
CA PHE A 200 10.08 -20.97 6.62
C PHE A 200 10.10 -22.44 7.00
N ALA A 201 9.51 -22.79 8.14
CA ALA A 201 9.30 -24.16 8.55
C ALA A 201 7.99 -24.28 9.35
N THR A 202 7.26 -25.35 9.11
CA THR A 202 6.04 -25.70 9.85
C THR A 202 6.02 -27.20 10.15
N GLY A 203 5.23 -27.60 11.15
CA GLY A 203 5.02 -28.98 11.49
C GLY A 203 4.30 -29.19 12.81
N PRO A 204 3.92 -30.44 13.15
CA PRO A 204 3.28 -30.77 14.40
C PRO A 204 4.27 -30.74 15.57
N LEU A 205 3.86 -30.17 16.70
CA LEU A 205 4.44 -30.43 18.02
C LEU A 205 3.71 -31.58 18.72
N ILE A 206 2.40 -31.67 18.49
CA ILE A 206 1.53 -32.78 18.88
C ILE A 206 0.66 -33.05 17.67
N GLU A 207 0.71 -34.27 17.14
CA GLU A 207 -0.01 -34.67 15.94
C GLU A 207 -1.51 -34.34 16.06
N ASP A 208 -2.08 -33.70 15.03
CA ASP A 208 -3.48 -33.27 14.94
C ASP A 208 -4.00 -32.37 16.09
N VAL A 209 -3.11 -31.83 16.95
CA VAL A 209 -3.51 -31.03 18.12
C VAL A 209 -2.76 -29.72 18.22
N LEU A 210 -1.45 -29.75 18.00
CA LEU A 210 -0.59 -28.58 18.19
C LEU A 210 0.44 -28.50 17.08
N ALA A 211 0.38 -27.44 16.29
CA ALA A 211 1.34 -27.18 15.20
C ALA A 211 2.02 -25.82 15.38
N TYR A 212 3.20 -25.69 14.79
CA TYR A 212 3.96 -24.45 14.78
C TYR A 212 4.30 -24.01 13.36
N SER A 213 4.54 -22.72 13.16
CA SER A 213 5.29 -22.21 12.03
C SER A 213 6.28 -21.14 12.47
N LEU A 214 7.44 -21.13 11.81
CA LEU A 214 8.50 -20.16 12.01
C LEU A 214 8.94 -19.60 10.66
N SER A 215 9.09 -18.29 10.57
CA SER A 215 9.56 -17.59 9.39
C SER A 215 10.62 -16.56 9.78
N ILE A 216 11.68 -16.48 8.98
CA ILE A 216 12.74 -15.48 9.10
C ILE A 216 13.04 -14.94 7.72
N TYR A 217 13.15 -13.63 7.64
CA TYR A 217 13.59 -12.92 6.45
C TYR A 217 14.71 -11.94 6.81
N THR A 218 15.70 -11.84 5.93
CA THR A 218 16.72 -10.80 6.00
C THR A 218 17.08 -10.32 4.61
N ARG A 219 17.30 -9.04 4.48
CA ARG A 219 17.77 -8.39 3.25
C ARG A 219 18.85 -7.38 3.58
N ASP A 220 19.85 -7.30 2.72
CA ASP A 220 20.93 -6.33 2.81
C ASP A 220 21.25 -5.87 1.38
N MET A 221 21.03 -4.59 1.12
CA MET A 221 21.24 -3.91 -0.17
C MET A 221 22.26 -2.79 0.01
N ASP A 222 23.30 -2.78 -0.83
CA ASP A 222 24.41 -1.82 -0.76
C ASP A 222 24.02 -0.37 -1.09
N GLY A 223 22.82 -0.13 -1.62
CA GLY A 223 22.39 1.17 -2.14
C GLY A 223 22.95 1.48 -3.54
N TYR A 224 22.14 2.10 -4.36
CA TYR A 224 22.46 2.43 -5.76
C TYR A 224 22.49 3.95 -6.03
N LEU A 225 22.24 4.77 -5.00
CA LEU A 225 22.26 6.21 -5.11
C LEU A 225 23.70 6.75 -5.00
N THR A 226 24.00 7.78 -5.75
CA THR A 226 25.28 8.51 -5.70
C THR A 226 25.08 9.86 -5.03
N ASN A 227 25.81 10.15 -3.96
CA ASN A 227 25.82 11.47 -3.37
C ASN A 227 26.76 12.40 -4.17
N ASP A 228 26.20 13.37 -4.86
CA ASP A 228 26.96 14.30 -5.72
C ASP A 228 27.91 15.19 -4.94
N ARG A 229 27.71 15.30 -3.65
CA ARG A 229 28.54 16.14 -2.80
C ARG A 229 29.95 15.58 -2.59
N ASP A 230 30.08 14.29 -2.43
CA ASP A 230 31.36 13.65 -2.09
C ASP A 230 31.63 12.37 -2.91
N GLY A 231 30.70 11.98 -3.79
CA GLY A 231 30.77 10.75 -4.58
C GLY A 231 30.50 9.49 -3.77
N SER A 232 30.04 9.60 -2.51
CA SER A 232 29.73 8.46 -1.66
C SER A 232 28.47 7.74 -2.16
N ARG A 233 28.31 6.50 -1.73
CA ARG A 233 27.12 5.67 -1.96
C ARG A 233 26.05 5.97 -0.91
N SER A 234 24.79 6.06 -1.33
CA SER A 234 23.62 6.22 -0.47
C SER A 234 22.51 5.24 -0.85
N GLY A 235 21.46 5.16 -0.03
CA GLY A 235 20.34 4.28 -0.25
C GLY A 235 20.63 2.82 0.13
N LYS A 236 21.53 2.57 1.10
CA LYS A 236 21.69 1.26 1.73
C LYS A 236 20.40 0.90 2.46
N HIS A 237 20.03 -0.39 2.42
CA HIS A 237 18.85 -0.89 3.10
C HIS A 237 19.15 -2.22 3.77
N GLU A 238 18.92 -2.30 5.06
CA GLU A 238 19.04 -3.52 5.86
C GLU A 238 17.69 -3.82 6.50
N LYS A 239 17.25 -5.08 6.42
CA LYS A 239 15.96 -5.49 6.96
C LYS A 239 16.01 -6.88 7.57
N TYR A 240 15.29 -7.03 8.65
CA TYR A 240 15.12 -8.30 9.35
C TYR A 240 13.65 -8.44 9.79
N THR A 241 13.05 -9.60 9.55
CA THR A 241 11.72 -9.95 10.06
C THR A 241 11.72 -11.38 10.57
N ALA A 242 11.15 -11.60 11.73
CA ALA A 242 10.90 -12.93 12.30
C ALA A 242 9.42 -13.05 12.68
N ARG A 243 8.82 -14.19 12.34
CA ARG A 243 7.44 -14.52 12.71
C ARG A 243 7.40 -15.93 13.30
N ALA A 244 6.64 -16.08 14.38
CA ALA A 244 6.36 -17.35 15.00
C ALA A 244 4.86 -17.50 15.23
N LYS A 245 4.29 -18.62 14.82
CA LYS A 245 2.88 -18.94 15.07
C LYS A 245 2.74 -20.29 15.76
N LEU A 246 1.71 -20.41 16.59
CA LEU A 246 1.33 -21.63 17.26
C LEU A 246 -0.17 -21.85 17.08
N LEU A 247 -0.53 -22.95 16.47
CA LEU A 247 -1.92 -23.39 16.27
C LEU A 247 -2.23 -24.51 17.24
N TRP A 248 -3.19 -24.29 18.11
CA TRP A 248 -3.70 -25.29 19.04
C TRP A 248 -5.16 -25.60 18.75
N GLU A 249 -5.47 -26.85 18.46
CA GLU A 249 -6.81 -27.37 18.18
C GLU A 249 -7.21 -28.41 19.25
N PRO A 250 -7.65 -27.93 20.44
CA PRO A 250 -8.01 -28.82 21.53
C PRO A 250 -9.22 -29.71 21.24
N SER A 251 -10.00 -29.38 20.21
CA SER A 251 -11.14 -30.14 19.71
C SER A 251 -11.39 -29.79 18.25
N ASN A 252 -12.17 -30.61 17.53
CA ASN A 252 -12.55 -30.35 16.15
C ASN A 252 -13.31 -29.04 15.95
N ASN A 253 -13.88 -28.48 17.01
CA ASN A 253 -14.70 -27.27 16.96
C ASN A 253 -13.97 -26.03 17.48
N THR A 254 -12.76 -26.17 18.00
CA THR A 254 -12.03 -25.04 18.61
C THR A 254 -10.63 -24.95 18.04
N SER A 255 -10.27 -23.78 17.53
CA SER A 255 -8.96 -23.44 17.03
C SER A 255 -8.44 -22.19 17.73
N ILE A 256 -7.21 -22.22 18.19
CA ILE A 256 -6.52 -21.12 18.88
C ILE A 256 -5.21 -20.88 18.14
N LEU A 257 -5.08 -19.70 17.53
CA LEU A 257 -3.88 -19.28 16.82
C LEU A 257 -3.22 -18.11 17.54
N LEU A 258 -2.00 -18.33 17.97
CA LEU A 258 -1.10 -17.32 18.52
C LEU A 258 -0.10 -16.90 17.44
N SER A 259 0.16 -15.61 17.28
CA SER A 259 1.17 -15.09 16.37
C SER A 259 2.03 -14.02 17.05
N LEU A 260 3.33 -14.09 16.82
CA LEU A 260 4.34 -13.13 17.27
C LEU A 260 5.15 -12.68 16.05
N VAL A 261 5.32 -11.38 15.87
CA VAL A 261 6.09 -10.80 14.78
C VAL A 261 7.05 -9.76 15.36
N LYS A 262 8.30 -9.79 14.87
CA LYS A 262 9.25 -8.70 15.08
C LYS A 262 9.88 -8.33 13.74
N SER A 263 9.93 -7.03 13.43
CA SER A 263 10.56 -6.50 12.22
C SER A 263 11.42 -5.30 12.57
N GLU A 264 12.60 -5.23 11.95
CA GLU A 264 13.54 -4.11 12.04
C GLU A 264 13.99 -3.73 10.63
N ALA A 265 14.10 -2.45 10.34
CA ALA A 265 14.65 -1.95 9.10
C ALA A 265 15.50 -0.71 9.34
N ASP A 266 16.70 -0.70 8.75
CA ASP A 266 17.56 0.45 8.59
C ASP A 266 17.57 0.86 7.12
N ASP A 267 17.06 2.06 6.84
CA ASP A 267 17.04 2.60 5.49
C ASP A 267 17.87 3.88 5.42
N PHE A 268 18.89 3.84 4.59
CA PHE A 268 19.83 4.94 4.39
C PHE A 268 19.48 5.78 3.14
N GLU A 269 18.24 5.71 2.68
CA GLU A 269 17.70 6.59 1.66
C GLU A 269 17.31 7.91 2.31
N THR A 270 18.01 8.98 1.96
CA THR A 270 17.70 10.32 2.44
C THR A 270 16.50 10.90 1.71
N LEU A 271 15.52 11.37 2.47
CA LEU A 271 14.38 12.11 1.93
C LEU A 271 14.81 13.52 1.46
N ALA A 272 14.11 14.04 0.44
CA ALA A 272 14.22 15.43 -0.02
C ALA A 272 15.59 15.85 -0.56
N THR A 273 16.38 14.94 -1.09
CA THR A 273 17.77 15.23 -1.52
C THR A 273 17.98 15.35 -3.03
N GLN A 274 16.91 15.27 -3.81
CA GLN A 274 16.92 15.52 -5.26
C GLN A 274 16.06 16.74 -5.59
N THR A 275 16.30 17.38 -6.72
CA THR A 275 15.45 18.49 -7.19
C THR A 275 15.06 18.32 -8.64
N LEU A 276 13.78 18.58 -8.96
CA LEU A 276 13.27 18.55 -10.33
C LEU A 276 13.44 19.87 -11.08
N ASN A 277 13.60 20.99 -10.38
CA ASN A 277 13.63 22.30 -11.02
C ASN A 277 14.31 23.39 -10.17
N ASP A 278 14.59 24.53 -10.81
CA ASP A 278 15.25 25.71 -10.21
C ASP A 278 14.36 26.54 -9.27
N ASN A 279 13.17 26.07 -8.89
CA ASN A 279 12.21 26.82 -8.07
C ASN A 279 12.46 26.68 -6.55
N SER A 280 13.50 26.01 -6.16
CA SER A 280 13.83 25.78 -4.75
C SER A 280 14.54 26.99 -4.12
N ILE A 281 14.67 26.98 -2.81
CA ILE A 281 15.61 27.80 -2.02
C ILE A 281 17.01 27.86 -2.68
N ASN A 282 17.32 26.94 -3.45
CA ASN A 282 18.52 26.59 -4.15
C ASN A 282 18.86 27.59 -5.26
N ALA A 283 17.87 28.18 -5.89
CA ALA A 283 18.11 29.37 -6.70
C ALA A 283 18.76 30.52 -5.90
N TYR A 284 18.66 30.47 -4.57
CA TYR A 284 19.33 31.41 -3.68
C TYR A 284 20.81 31.05 -3.43
N TYR A 285 21.16 29.76 -3.60
CA TYR A 285 22.51 29.24 -3.38
C TYR A 285 23.13 28.72 -4.69
N ASP A 286 22.98 29.41 -5.80
CA ASP A 286 23.44 29.04 -7.14
C ASP A 286 24.95 28.73 -7.20
N ASP A 287 25.30 27.55 -6.64
CA ASP A 287 26.66 27.01 -6.70
C ASP A 287 26.77 25.69 -7.49
N GLY A 288 25.69 25.29 -8.18
CA GLY A 288 25.68 24.17 -9.11
C GLY A 288 25.78 22.78 -8.48
N ARG A 289 25.41 22.62 -7.19
CA ARG A 289 25.56 21.35 -6.45
C ARG A 289 24.29 20.52 -6.37
N TRP A 290 23.35 20.77 -7.24
CA TRP A 290 22.06 20.09 -7.28
C TRP A 290 22.11 18.89 -8.22
N SER A 291 21.58 17.79 -7.77
CA SER A 291 21.33 16.69 -8.67
C SER A 291 19.88 16.69 -9.15
N SER A 292 19.70 16.92 -10.44
CA SER A 292 18.47 16.58 -11.16
C SER A 292 18.59 15.23 -11.87
N GLU A 293 19.73 14.57 -11.76
CA GLU A 293 19.96 13.27 -12.39
C GLU A 293 19.27 12.16 -11.57
N PRO A 294 18.54 11.26 -12.21
CA PRO A 294 17.96 10.11 -11.56
C PRO A 294 19.01 9.26 -10.82
N TRP A 295 18.70 8.83 -9.59
CA TRP A 295 19.57 8.07 -8.69
C TRP A 295 20.78 8.82 -8.14
N HIS A 296 20.76 10.14 -8.24
CA HIS A 296 21.70 11.03 -7.58
C HIS A 296 21.01 11.77 -6.45
N VAL A 297 21.70 11.95 -5.37
CA VAL A 297 21.25 12.70 -4.20
C VAL A 297 22.29 13.74 -3.82
N SER A 298 21.88 14.80 -3.18
CA SER A 298 22.80 15.74 -2.56
C SER A 298 22.46 15.85 -1.09
N SER A 299 23.31 15.33 -0.23
CA SER A 299 23.06 15.32 1.21
C SER A 299 24.34 15.47 2.02
N ASN A 300 24.21 16.16 3.15
CA ASN A 300 25.21 16.23 4.20
C ASN A 300 25.21 14.99 5.09
N LEU A 301 24.13 14.22 5.08
CA LEU A 301 23.99 12.96 5.82
C LEU A 301 24.85 11.89 5.14
N THR A 302 26.14 11.83 5.48
CA THR A 302 27.11 10.93 4.83
C THR A 302 27.44 9.72 5.70
N GLY A 303 27.57 8.59 5.05
CA GLY A 303 28.32 7.38 5.44
C GLY A 303 28.26 6.93 6.88
N GLY A 304 27.11 6.56 7.41
CA GLY A 304 26.97 5.96 8.74
C GLY A 304 25.93 6.62 9.65
N THR A 305 25.34 7.72 9.23
CA THR A 305 24.14 8.24 9.87
C THR A 305 22.98 7.42 9.34
N ASN A 306 22.22 6.78 10.21
CA ASN A 306 21.01 6.07 9.84
C ASN A 306 19.90 7.13 9.66
N PRO A 307 19.52 7.47 8.43
CA PRO A 307 18.50 8.49 8.21
C PRO A 307 17.10 7.97 8.50
N HIS A 308 16.88 6.66 8.52
CA HIS A 308 15.59 6.08 8.83
C HIS A 308 15.78 4.73 9.55
N PHE A 309 15.14 4.60 10.69
CA PHE A 309 15.05 3.38 11.49
C PHE A 309 13.58 3.04 11.71
N HIS A 310 13.25 1.78 11.56
CA HIS A 310 11.94 1.22 11.85
C HIS A 310 12.08 -0.04 12.69
N GLU A 311 11.34 -0.12 13.79
CA GLU A 311 11.14 -1.33 14.57
C GLU A 311 9.66 -1.54 14.82
N SER A 312 9.19 -2.78 14.71
CA SER A 312 7.83 -3.16 15.08
C SER A 312 7.77 -4.52 15.76
N GLU A 313 6.97 -4.60 16.81
CA GLU A 313 6.63 -5.83 17.49
C GLU A 313 5.11 -5.98 17.52
N SER A 314 4.60 -7.16 17.18
CA SER A 314 3.18 -7.45 17.18
C SER A 314 2.88 -8.82 17.79
N PHE A 315 1.85 -8.83 18.61
CA PHE A 315 1.25 -10.03 19.19
C PHE A 315 -0.19 -10.13 18.73
N SER A 316 -0.64 -11.30 18.30
CA SER A 316 -2.06 -11.55 18.08
C SER A 316 -2.50 -12.92 18.58
N LEU A 317 -3.73 -12.96 19.10
CA LEU A 317 -4.41 -14.16 19.56
C LEU A 317 -5.77 -14.26 18.90
N LYS A 318 -6.01 -15.32 18.14
CA LYS A 318 -7.28 -15.61 17.49
C LYS A 318 -7.85 -16.91 18.03
N ILE A 319 -9.05 -16.85 18.59
CA ILE A 319 -9.79 -18.00 19.13
C ILE A 319 -11.05 -18.14 18.31
N SER A 320 -11.23 -19.28 17.65
CA SER A 320 -12.42 -19.60 16.87
C SER A 320 -13.11 -20.83 17.47
N HIS A 321 -14.42 -20.75 17.68
CA HIS A 321 -15.22 -21.88 18.15
C HIS A 321 -16.46 -22.06 17.28
N TYR A 322 -16.60 -23.24 16.70
CA TYR A 322 -17.76 -23.63 15.91
C TYR A 322 -18.85 -24.22 16.80
N PHE A 323 -20.02 -23.63 16.76
CA PHE A 323 -21.23 -24.11 17.40
C PHE A 323 -22.04 -24.92 16.40
N ASP A 324 -22.16 -26.24 16.61
CA ASP A 324 -22.79 -27.16 15.68
C ASP A 324 -24.17 -26.69 15.22
N GLY A 325 -24.32 -26.47 13.91
CA GLY A 325 -25.56 -26.02 13.26
C GLY A 325 -25.93 -24.56 13.49
N PHE A 326 -25.01 -23.75 14.04
CA PHE A 326 -25.21 -22.31 14.24
C PHE A 326 -24.17 -21.45 13.53
N GLY A 327 -22.90 -21.85 13.59
CA GLY A 327 -21.83 -21.05 13.00
C GLY A 327 -20.63 -20.91 13.92
N THR A 328 -19.68 -20.03 13.53
CA THR A 328 -18.41 -19.82 14.20
C THR A 328 -18.37 -18.47 14.90
N LEU A 329 -18.02 -18.46 16.17
CA LEU A 329 -17.63 -17.26 16.90
C LEU A 329 -16.10 -17.17 16.91
N THR A 330 -15.57 -16.06 16.44
CA THR A 330 -14.14 -15.75 16.45
C THR A 330 -13.88 -14.54 17.34
N SER A 331 -12.94 -14.66 18.28
CA SER A 331 -12.37 -13.56 19.04
C SER A 331 -10.95 -13.31 18.54
N SER A 332 -10.64 -12.09 18.12
CA SER A 332 -9.32 -11.67 17.70
C SER A 332 -8.85 -10.52 18.58
N THR A 333 -7.71 -10.70 19.25
CA THR A 333 -7.06 -9.68 20.08
C THR A 333 -5.68 -9.44 19.50
N SER A 334 -5.28 -8.19 19.32
CA SER A 334 -3.91 -7.85 18.95
C SER A 334 -3.39 -6.66 19.74
N PHE A 335 -2.08 -6.65 19.91
CA PHE A 335 -1.30 -5.55 20.45
C PHE A 335 -0.09 -5.36 19.55
N SER A 336 0.20 -4.11 19.18
CA SER A 336 1.38 -3.78 18.36
C SER A 336 2.06 -2.53 18.88
N GLU A 337 3.37 -2.53 18.79
CA GLU A 337 4.25 -1.40 19.13
C GLU A 337 5.13 -1.10 17.94
N TYR A 338 5.31 0.18 17.63
CA TYR A 338 6.09 0.69 16.51
C TYR A 338 7.00 1.80 16.97
N GLU A 339 8.23 1.78 16.50
CA GLU A 339 9.20 2.87 16.65
C GLU A 339 9.75 3.21 15.27
N ASP A 340 9.39 4.40 14.78
CA ASP A 340 9.87 4.94 13.53
C ASP A 340 10.65 6.22 13.78
N GLU A 341 11.85 6.29 13.23
CA GLU A 341 12.69 7.48 13.33
C GLU A 341 13.29 7.79 11.97
N PHE A 342 13.28 9.04 11.56
CA PHE A 342 13.99 9.45 10.38
C PHE A 342 14.58 10.85 10.49
N THR A 343 15.61 11.10 9.70
CA THR A 343 16.27 12.40 9.59
C THR A 343 16.17 12.91 8.16
N ILE A 344 15.69 14.13 7.99
CA ILE A 344 15.65 14.84 6.71
C ILE A 344 16.77 15.87 6.70
N ASP A 345 17.54 15.90 5.60
CA ASP A 345 18.46 16.98 5.28
C ASP A 345 17.67 18.14 4.64
N LEU A 346 17.22 19.12 5.44
CA LEU A 346 16.37 20.21 4.97
C LEU A 346 17.12 21.23 4.10
N ASP A 347 18.42 21.32 4.19
CA ASP A 347 19.21 22.19 3.32
C ASP A 347 19.69 21.46 2.05
N THR A 348 19.35 20.19 1.92
CA THR A 348 19.66 19.34 0.75
C THR A 348 21.15 19.35 0.38
N GLY A 349 22.03 19.40 1.38
CA GLY A 349 23.47 19.42 1.21
C GLY A 349 24.05 20.72 0.64
N THR A 350 23.29 21.82 0.64
CA THR A 350 23.73 23.09 0.04
C THR A 350 24.83 23.79 0.78
N SER A 351 24.89 23.64 2.08
CA SER A 351 25.95 24.26 2.85
C SER A 351 27.25 23.47 2.76
N PRO A 352 28.28 23.96 2.09
CA PRO A 352 29.52 23.21 1.87
C PRO A 352 30.31 22.97 3.15
N THR A 353 30.04 23.70 4.18
CA THR A 353 30.88 23.73 5.37
C THR A 353 30.06 23.73 6.66
N CYS A 354 28.73 23.77 6.58
CA CYS A 354 27.82 23.91 7.73
C CYS A 354 28.23 25.06 8.68
N ASN A 355 28.81 26.13 8.15
CA ASN A 355 29.31 27.27 8.90
C ASN A 355 28.38 28.49 8.77
N ALA A 356 28.34 29.33 9.79
CA ALA A 356 27.65 30.61 9.69
C ALA A 356 28.17 31.46 8.47
N PRO A 357 27.28 32.14 7.74
CA PRO A 357 25.86 32.38 8.04
C PRO A 357 24.88 31.29 7.59
N PHE A 358 25.35 30.21 7.00
CA PHE A 358 24.52 29.13 6.43
C PHE A 358 24.81 27.81 7.16
N PRO A 359 24.17 27.54 8.31
CA PRO A 359 24.27 26.23 8.98
C PRO A 359 23.60 25.15 8.14
N CYS A 360 24.11 23.92 8.22
CA CYS A 360 23.33 22.77 7.80
C CYS A 360 22.11 22.62 8.72
N ILE A 361 21.00 22.17 8.18
CA ILE A 361 19.77 22.02 8.94
C ILE A 361 19.27 20.58 8.76
N ASP A 362 19.43 19.80 9.82
CA ASP A 362 18.86 18.46 9.90
C ASP A 362 17.56 18.49 10.69
N PHE A 363 16.58 17.76 10.22
CA PHE A 363 15.30 17.57 10.89
C PHE A 363 15.11 16.11 11.24
N TRP A 364 15.32 15.78 12.50
CA TRP A 364 15.03 14.47 13.04
C TRP A 364 13.58 14.40 13.52
N GLN A 365 12.93 13.25 13.23
CA GLN A 365 11.57 12.97 13.63
C GLN A 365 11.47 11.55 14.15
N GLY A 366 10.67 11.35 15.19
CA GLY A 366 10.31 10.04 15.73
C GLY A 366 8.80 9.89 15.83
N TYR A 367 8.30 8.70 15.56
CA TYR A 367 6.89 8.32 15.56
C TYR A 367 6.67 7.02 16.34
N PRO A 368 6.80 7.04 17.67
CA PRO A 368 6.39 5.91 18.48
C PRO A 368 4.88 5.73 18.40
N SER A 369 4.40 4.50 18.29
CA SER A 369 2.98 4.20 18.28
C SER A 369 2.69 2.85 18.93
N GLU A 370 1.60 2.79 19.70
CA GLU A 370 1.08 1.57 20.29
C GLU A 370 -0.39 1.41 19.91
N ASP A 371 -0.83 0.21 19.56
CA ASP A 371 -2.24 -0.07 19.31
C ASP A 371 -2.74 -1.34 19.98
N ILE A 372 -4.04 -1.32 20.34
CA ILE A 372 -4.79 -2.46 20.84
C ILE A 372 -6.03 -2.62 19.98
N GLN A 373 -6.30 -3.85 19.56
CA GLN A 373 -7.49 -4.20 18.79
C GLN A 373 -8.19 -5.40 19.40
N GLN A 374 -9.52 -5.35 19.45
CA GLN A 374 -10.36 -6.47 19.84
C GLN A 374 -11.54 -6.59 18.90
N GLU A 375 -11.71 -7.74 18.28
CA GLU A 375 -12.88 -8.06 17.48
C GLU A 375 -13.57 -9.33 18.01
N PHE A 376 -14.90 -9.30 18.08
CA PHE A 376 -15.73 -10.49 18.18
C PHE A 376 -16.57 -10.58 16.90
N LEU A 377 -16.39 -11.66 16.16
CA LEU A 377 -17.06 -11.91 14.89
C LEU A 377 -17.83 -13.22 14.95
N PHE A 378 -19.12 -13.17 14.68
CA PHE A 378 -19.94 -14.35 14.49
C PHE A 378 -20.27 -14.54 13.00
N THR A 379 -19.91 -15.68 12.45
CA THR A 379 -20.24 -16.09 11.08
C THR A 379 -21.22 -17.25 11.16
N SER A 380 -22.44 -17.04 10.68
CA SER A 380 -23.50 -18.06 10.76
C SER A 380 -23.31 -19.18 9.73
N ASP A 381 -23.82 -20.36 10.05
CA ASP A 381 -24.15 -21.35 9.04
C ASP A 381 -25.30 -20.85 8.15
N GLN A 382 -25.57 -21.57 7.06
CA GLN A 382 -26.73 -21.31 6.20
C GLN A 382 -28.03 -21.73 6.88
N PHE A 383 -28.89 -20.79 7.23
CA PHE A 383 -30.23 -21.04 7.79
C PHE A 383 -31.29 -20.96 6.70
N GLY A 384 -31.54 -22.05 6.00
CA GLY A 384 -32.44 -22.06 4.86
C GLY A 384 -31.93 -21.16 3.73
N LYS A 385 -32.52 -19.97 3.58
CA LYS A 385 -32.12 -18.97 2.58
C LYS A 385 -31.28 -17.82 3.14
N VAL A 386 -30.89 -17.87 4.40
CA VAL A 386 -30.21 -16.77 5.09
C VAL A 386 -28.89 -17.25 5.65
N SER A 387 -27.83 -16.49 5.42
CA SER A 387 -26.61 -16.50 6.20
C SER A 387 -26.27 -15.08 6.62
N PHE A 388 -25.51 -14.93 7.70
CA PHE A 388 -25.13 -13.61 8.18
C PHE A 388 -23.77 -13.60 8.88
N ILE A 389 -23.20 -12.44 8.93
CA ILE A 389 -22.02 -12.09 9.73
C ILE A 389 -22.42 -10.94 10.63
N ALA A 390 -22.04 -10.98 11.91
CA ALA A 390 -22.23 -9.88 12.84
C ALA A 390 -21.01 -9.76 13.75
N GLY A 391 -20.62 -8.54 14.09
CA GLY A 391 -19.45 -8.33 14.92
C GLY A 391 -19.48 -7.02 15.69
N VAL A 392 -18.58 -6.97 16.68
CA VAL A 392 -18.23 -5.76 17.42
C VAL A 392 -16.72 -5.60 17.37
N TYR A 393 -16.27 -4.36 17.29
CA TYR A 393 -14.87 -4.01 17.17
C TYR A 393 -14.52 -2.87 18.12
N TYR A 394 -13.35 -2.98 18.73
CA TYR A 394 -12.72 -1.95 19.54
C TYR A 394 -11.30 -1.73 19.05
N TYR A 395 -10.89 -0.48 18.97
CA TYR A 395 -9.56 -0.05 18.58
C TYR A 395 -9.15 1.15 19.42
N GLU A 396 -7.91 1.13 19.89
CA GLU A 396 -7.25 2.23 20.57
C GLU A 396 -5.84 2.36 20.02
N ASN A 397 -5.40 3.58 19.71
CA ASN A 397 -4.06 3.87 19.23
C ASN A 397 -3.51 5.14 19.86
N ASP A 398 -2.34 5.01 20.43
CA ASP A 398 -1.52 6.09 20.98
C ASP A 398 -0.38 6.34 19.98
N ALA A 399 -0.49 7.38 19.15
CA ALA A 399 0.50 7.72 18.14
C ALA A 399 1.27 8.98 18.51
N GLY A 400 2.53 8.80 18.87
CA GLY A 400 3.44 9.88 19.21
C GLY A 400 4.05 10.56 17.99
N TYR A 401 4.44 11.79 18.17
CA TYR A 401 5.33 12.54 17.29
C TYR A 401 6.36 13.30 18.10
N ILE A 402 7.62 13.18 17.76
CA ILE A 402 8.73 13.93 18.33
C ILE A 402 9.56 14.48 17.19
N GLY A 403 9.65 15.80 17.06
CA GLY A 403 10.44 16.46 16.03
C GLY A 403 11.51 17.36 16.63
N ASN A 404 12.70 17.34 16.07
CA ASN A 404 13.80 18.21 16.45
C ASN A 404 14.46 18.81 15.21
N VAL A 405 14.32 20.12 15.02
CA VAL A 405 15.04 20.88 14.00
C VAL A 405 16.31 21.43 14.60
N ALA A 406 17.43 20.87 14.22
CA ALA A 406 18.74 21.26 14.74
C ALA A 406 19.58 21.98 13.68
N PRO A 407 20.00 23.26 13.90
CA PRO A 407 21.06 23.84 13.12
C PRO A 407 22.40 23.17 13.52
N VAL A 408 23.02 22.49 12.58
CA VAL A 408 24.35 21.90 12.78
C VAL A 408 25.40 22.97 12.51
N LEU A 409 25.90 23.57 13.57
CA LEU A 409 26.96 24.57 13.51
C LEU A 409 28.32 23.88 13.70
N ASN A 410 29.17 23.92 12.69
CA ASN A 410 30.60 23.57 12.73
C ASN A 410 30.94 22.08 12.78
N LEU A 411 31.01 21.47 11.65
CA LEU A 411 31.41 20.06 11.47
C LEU A 411 32.91 19.89 11.15
N ASN A 412 33.79 20.58 11.84
CA ASN A 412 35.25 20.27 11.73
C ASN A 412 35.60 18.86 12.20
N SER A 413 34.64 18.07 12.63
CA SER A 413 34.85 16.72 13.19
C SER A 413 34.26 15.60 12.33
N GLY A 414 33.66 15.88 11.17
CA GLY A 414 33.15 14.82 10.26
C GLY A 414 32.01 13.97 10.84
N GLY A 415 31.36 14.44 11.90
CA GLY A 415 30.25 13.73 12.54
C GLY A 415 28.98 14.56 12.53
N HIS A 416 27.98 14.09 11.80
CA HIS A 416 26.61 14.46 12.11
C HIS A 416 26.24 13.92 13.49
N SER A 417 25.60 14.72 14.30
CA SER A 417 24.76 14.15 15.36
C SER A 417 23.57 13.52 14.64
N ASP A 418 23.13 12.36 15.10
CA ASP A 418 21.88 11.71 14.69
C ASP A 418 20.62 12.56 15.01
N GLY A 419 20.76 13.83 15.27
CA GLY A 419 19.69 14.74 15.68
C GLY A 419 19.18 14.50 17.11
N LYS A 420 19.37 13.30 17.65
CA LYS A 420 18.90 12.93 19.00
C LYS A 420 19.59 13.71 20.12
N GLU A 421 20.83 14.12 19.92
CA GLU A 421 21.65 14.80 20.94
C GLU A 421 21.75 16.32 20.80
N SER A 422 21.20 16.89 19.74
CA SER A 422 21.26 18.35 19.56
C SER A 422 20.39 19.05 20.59
N LYS A 423 21.04 19.73 21.54
CA LYS A 423 20.36 20.50 22.59
C LYS A 423 20.00 21.92 22.14
N ILE A 424 20.21 22.27 20.88
CA ILE A 424 20.01 23.61 20.31
C ILE A 424 19.09 23.46 19.10
N GLY A 425 17.80 23.53 19.29
CA GLY A 425 16.82 23.46 18.24
C GLY A 425 15.39 23.57 18.73
N PHE A 426 14.46 23.59 17.79
CA PHE A 426 13.04 23.51 18.12
C PHE A 426 12.71 22.05 18.37
N ILE A 427 12.29 21.70 19.57
CA ILE A 427 11.74 20.39 19.88
C ILE A 427 10.23 20.54 19.94
N SER A 428 9.53 19.82 19.10
CA SER A 428 8.08 19.67 19.19
C SER A 428 7.75 18.20 19.46
N GLY A 429 6.66 17.97 20.17
CA GLY A 429 6.20 16.62 20.44
C GLY A 429 4.74 16.63 20.84
N SER A 430 3.98 15.67 20.30
CA SER A 430 2.58 15.46 20.64
C SER A 430 2.27 13.97 20.59
N THR A 431 1.21 13.58 21.29
CA THR A 431 0.62 12.26 21.16
C THR A 431 -0.83 12.44 20.73
N THR A 432 -1.21 11.76 19.68
CA THR A 432 -2.58 11.65 19.20
C THR A 432 -3.16 10.36 19.75
N TYR A 433 -4.31 10.45 20.37
CA TYR A 433 -5.08 9.34 20.91
C TYR A 433 -6.30 9.13 20.02
N ILE A 434 -6.48 7.91 19.55
CA ILE A 434 -7.61 7.49 18.73
C ILE A 434 -8.33 6.35 19.44
N GLU A 435 -9.61 6.51 19.75
CA GLU A 435 -10.48 5.44 20.22
C GLU A 435 -11.61 5.25 19.23
N SER A 436 -11.85 4.01 18.81
CA SER A 436 -12.91 3.66 17.86
C SER A 436 -13.65 2.42 18.32
N GLN A 437 -14.97 2.49 18.30
CA GLN A 437 -15.87 1.37 18.59
C GLN A 437 -16.84 1.20 17.44
N ALA A 438 -17.14 -0.05 17.08
CA ALA A 438 -18.10 -0.31 16.04
C ALA A 438 -18.94 -1.56 16.29
N ILE A 439 -20.16 -1.52 15.74
CA ILE A 439 -21.02 -2.69 15.59
C ILE A 439 -21.39 -2.82 14.12
N PHE A 440 -21.30 -4.03 13.57
CA PHE A 440 -21.60 -4.27 12.17
C PHE A 440 -22.30 -5.60 11.95
N ALA A 441 -23.03 -5.67 10.84
CA ALA A 441 -23.63 -6.90 10.37
C ALA A 441 -23.77 -6.88 8.84
N SER A 442 -23.74 -8.07 8.24
CA SER A 442 -24.09 -8.31 6.84
C SER A 442 -24.94 -9.57 6.74
N ILE A 443 -26.02 -9.51 5.98
CA ILE A 443 -26.97 -10.60 5.81
C ILE A 443 -27.06 -10.91 4.33
N ASP A 444 -26.88 -12.17 3.95
CA ASP A 444 -27.10 -12.68 2.60
C ASP A 444 -28.42 -13.44 2.56
N TYR A 445 -29.29 -13.05 1.64
CA TYR A 445 -30.58 -13.66 1.43
C TYR A 445 -30.70 -14.23 0.00
N GLN A 446 -30.78 -15.53 -0.11
CA GLN A 446 -31.01 -16.24 -1.36
C GLN A 446 -32.48 -16.06 -1.83
N ILE A 447 -32.72 -15.07 -2.69
CA ILE A 447 -34.05 -14.85 -3.28
C ILE A 447 -34.46 -16.05 -4.10
N SER A 448 -33.53 -16.55 -4.92
CA SER A 448 -33.65 -17.80 -5.71
C SER A 448 -32.30 -18.52 -5.72
N ASP A 449 -32.24 -19.69 -6.36
CA ASP A 449 -30.98 -20.45 -6.52
C ASP A 449 -29.91 -19.67 -7.32
N GLN A 450 -30.30 -18.63 -8.06
CA GLN A 450 -29.43 -17.82 -8.90
C GLN A 450 -29.27 -16.38 -8.41
N LEU A 451 -30.05 -15.94 -7.44
CA LEU A 451 -30.11 -14.53 -7.07
C LEU A 451 -29.96 -14.36 -5.56
N THR A 452 -28.88 -13.73 -5.16
CA THR A 452 -28.57 -13.43 -3.76
C THR A 452 -28.56 -11.92 -3.53
N LEU A 453 -29.25 -11.47 -2.47
CA LEU A 453 -29.27 -10.11 -1.98
C LEU A 453 -28.42 -10.02 -0.72
N SER A 454 -27.40 -9.17 -0.72
CA SER A 454 -26.57 -8.86 0.45
C SER A 454 -26.95 -7.48 1.00
N LEU A 455 -27.23 -7.41 2.28
CA LEU A 455 -27.54 -6.18 3.04
C LEU A 455 -26.59 -6.08 4.23
N GLY A 456 -25.86 -4.99 4.34
CA GLY A 456 -24.92 -4.77 5.42
C GLY A 456 -24.95 -3.34 5.93
N GLY A 457 -24.40 -3.15 7.10
CA GLY A 457 -24.17 -1.85 7.69
C GLY A 457 -23.23 -1.93 8.88
N ARG A 458 -22.47 -0.88 9.08
CA ARG A 458 -21.59 -0.67 10.22
C ARG A 458 -21.85 0.69 10.81
N TYR A 459 -22.00 0.75 12.10
CA TYR A 459 -22.04 1.98 12.88
C TYR A 459 -20.72 2.12 13.63
N ASN A 460 -20.04 3.25 13.41
CA ASN A 460 -18.79 3.60 14.07
C ASN A 460 -19.04 4.77 15.02
N ASP A 461 -18.36 4.74 16.15
CA ASP A 461 -18.23 5.86 17.11
C ASP A 461 -16.74 6.06 17.39
N GLU A 462 -16.23 7.22 17.03
CA GLU A 462 -14.79 7.53 17.07
C GLU A 462 -14.54 8.81 17.86
N GLU A 463 -13.46 8.79 18.63
CA GLU A 463 -12.94 9.95 19.35
C GLU A 463 -11.46 10.12 19.06
N ILE A 464 -11.04 11.32 18.67
CA ILE A 464 -9.64 11.67 18.47
C ILE A 464 -9.30 12.93 19.26
N TYR A 465 -8.18 12.93 19.96
CA TYR A 465 -7.62 14.12 20.58
C TYR A 465 -6.10 14.07 20.60
N ALA A 466 -5.45 15.21 20.73
CA ALA A 466 -4.00 15.32 20.81
C ALA A 466 -3.58 16.01 22.09
N GLU A 467 -2.55 15.49 22.73
CA GLU A 467 -1.91 16.09 23.91
C GLU A 467 -0.46 16.43 23.62
N GLY A 468 0.02 17.49 24.26
CA GLY A 468 1.44 17.82 24.29
C GLY A 468 1.90 18.57 23.04
N LEU A 469 1.95 19.88 23.15
CA LEU A 469 2.72 20.72 22.23
C LEU A 469 3.92 21.25 23.00
N ALA A 470 5.12 20.71 22.73
CA ALA A 470 6.34 21.23 23.33
C ALA A 470 7.01 22.20 22.35
N TYR A 471 7.07 23.46 22.69
CA TYR A 471 7.85 24.45 22.00
C TYR A 471 8.96 24.96 22.93
N LEU A 472 10.20 24.92 22.51
CA LEU A 472 11.37 25.39 23.28
C LEU A 472 11.50 24.78 24.70
N GLY A 473 11.27 23.49 24.85
CA GLY A 473 11.39 22.78 26.13
C GLY A 473 10.28 23.08 27.14
N LEU A 474 9.26 23.82 26.74
CA LEU A 474 8.03 23.96 27.49
C LEU A 474 7.11 22.81 27.13
N LYS A 475 6.81 21.93 28.08
CA LYS A 475 5.74 20.93 27.88
C LYS A 475 4.47 21.70 27.61
N GLY A 476 3.93 21.53 26.38
CA GLY A 476 2.61 22.00 26.04
C GLY A 476 1.60 21.21 26.86
N VAL A 477 1.03 21.88 27.84
CA VAL A 477 -0.13 21.37 28.55
C VAL A 477 -1.32 22.00 27.84
N CYS A 478 -2.39 21.25 27.62
CA CYS A 478 -3.67 21.86 27.30
C CYS A 478 -3.92 23.02 28.25
N SER A 479 -3.85 24.23 27.72
CA SER A 479 -4.00 25.48 28.52
C SER A 479 -5.46 25.88 28.46
N PRO A 480 -6.01 26.62 29.44
CA PRO A 480 -7.36 27.17 29.34
C PRO A 480 -7.65 28.00 28.07
N ASN A 481 -6.59 28.41 27.35
CA ASN A 481 -6.68 29.13 26.09
C ASN A 481 -6.44 28.23 24.85
N ILE A 482 -6.20 26.92 25.04
CA ILE A 482 -5.93 25.92 24.00
C ILE A 482 -7.01 24.87 24.15
N ASP A 483 -7.91 24.82 23.19
CA ASP A 483 -8.98 23.83 23.17
C ASP A 483 -8.41 22.47 22.71
N CYS A 484 -8.20 21.55 23.63
CA CYS A 484 -7.81 20.17 23.38
C CYS A 484 -9.02 19.24 23.50
N SER A 485 -10.21 19.75 23.29
CA SER A 485 -11.42 18.92 23.35
C SER A 485 -11.36 17.83 22.30
N PRO A 486 -11.75 16.60 22.66
CA PRO A 486 -11.83 15.53 21.69
C PRO A 486 -12.77 15.86 20.51
N VAL A 487 -12.34 15.53 19.32
CA VAL A 487 -13.21 15.52 18.13
C VAL A 487 -13.91 14.19 18.07
N LYS A 488 -15.24 14.21 18.14
CA LYS A 488 -16.07 13.01 18.06
C LYS A 488 -16.73 12.93 16.71
N HIS A 489 -16.69 11.74 16.14
CA HIS A 489 -17.35 11.44 14.88
C HIS A 489 -18.11 10.13 14.96
N THR A 490 -19.30 10.10 14.37
CA THR A 490 -20.09 8.87 14.21
C THR A 490 -20.43 8.72 12.74
N SER A 491 -20.27 7.54 12.20
CA SER A 491 -20.64 7.21 10.82
C SER A 491 -21.49 5.96 10.74
N PHE A 492 -22.18 5.84 9.59
CA PHE A 492 -22.88 4.61 9.24
C PHE A 492 -22.53 4.25 7.79
N ASP A 493 -21.84 3.12 7.62
CA ASP A 493 -21.35 2.65 6.33
C ASP A 493 -22.28 1.52 5.81
N PRO A 494 -23.29 1.83 4.97
CA PRO A 494 -24.21 0.84 4.41
C PRO A 494 -23.56 0.05 3.27
N ARG A 495 -24.07 -1.16 3.06
CA ARG A 495 -23.79 -1.99 1.89
C ARG A 495 -25.07 -2.61 1.37
N LEU A 496 -25.26 -2.53 0.07
CA LEU A 496 -26.30 -3.22 -0.67
C LEU A 496 -25.66 -3.87 -1.88
N ALA A 497 -25.81 -5.20 -2.05
CA ALA A 497 -25.34 -5.87 -3.25
C ALA A 497 -26.38 -6.88 -3.74
N LEU A 498 -26.45 -7.06 -5.05
CA LEU A 498 -27.27 -8.07 -5.71
C LEU A 498 -26.34 -8.88 -6.60
N ASN A 499 -26.20 -10.17 -6.34
CA ASN A 499 -25.43 -11.10 -7.13
C ASN A 499 -26.36 -12.02 -7.93
N TYR A 500 -26.13 -12.11 -9.24
CA TYR A 500 -26.89 -12.97 -10.15
C TYR A 500 -25.96 -14.00 -10.79
N GLU A 501 -26.09 -15.25 -10.40
CA GLU A 501 -25.40 -16.40 -10.95
C GLU A 501 -26.17 -16.88 -12.19
N TYR A 502 -25.73 -16.41 -13.37
CA TYR A 502 -26.32 -16.86 -14.63
C TYR A 502 -26.05 -18.34 -14.89
N SER A 503 -24.86 -18.81 -14.50
CA SER A 503 -24.42 -20.20 -14.52
C SER A 503 -23.25 -20.38 -13.56
N ASP A 504 -22.82 -21.62 -13.28
CA ASP A 504 -21.64 -21.93 -12.48
C ASP A 504 -20.35 -21.25 -13.02
N ALA A 505 -20.36 -20.84 -14.29
CA ALA A 505 -19.22 -20.22 -14.97
C ALA A 505 -19.34 -18.69 -15.14
N LEU A 506 -20.49 -18.09 -14.85
CA LEU A 506 -20.73 -16.67 -15.13
C LEU A 506 -21.67 -16.06 -14.11
N SER A 507 -21.23 -15.02 -13.43
CA SER A 507 -22.02 -14.19 -12.51
C SER A 507 -21.93 -12.72 -12.85
N PHE A 508 -22.94 -11.98 -12.44
CA PHE A 508 -23.05 -10.51 -12.54
C PHE A 508 -23.42 -9.97 -11.17
N TYR A 509 -22.91 -8.80 -10.84
CA TYR A 509 -23.31 -8.12 -9.62
C TYR A 509 -23.51 -6.63 -9.84
N ILE A 510 -24.31 -6.05 -8.96
CA ILE A 510 -24.40 -4.61 -8.74
C ILE A 510 -24.30 -4.36 -7.25
N SER A 511 -23.49 -3.37 -6.85
CA SER A 511 -23.35 -3.00 -5.44
C SER A 511 -23.41 -1.49 -5.26
N TYR A 512 -23.90 -1.10 -4.10
CA TYR A 512 -23.78 0.23 -3.52
C TYR A 512 -23.11 0.09 -2.15
N THR A 513 -22.04 0.83 -1.94
CA THR A 513 -21.29 0.81 -0.68
C THR A 513 -20.84 2.22 -0.30
N GLU A 514 -20.81 2.48 0.99
CA GLU A 514 -20.19 3.68 1.54
C GLU A 514 -19.03 3.30 2.44
N GLY A 515 -18.09 4.21 2.62
CA GLY A 515 -17.00 4.12 3.57
C GLY A 515 -16.67 5.50 4.08
N SER A 516 -16.25 5.54 5.34
CA SER A 516 -15.91 6.77 6.04
C SER A 516 -14.52 6.70 6.66
N LYS A 517 -13.91 7.86 6.89
CA LYS A 517 -12.69 8.02 7.68
C LYS A 517 -12.88 9.15 8.65
N GLY A 518 -12.51 8.93 9.90
CA GLY A 518 -12.62 9.90 10.97
C GLY A 518 -11.78 11.16 10.77
N ALA A 519 -11.93 12.14 11.65
CA ALA A 519 -11.13 13.35 11.64
C ALA A 519 -9.63 13.03 11.85
N VAL A 520 -8.75 13.90 11.36
CA VAL A 520 -7.29 13.80 11.53
C VAL A 520 -6.76 15.07 12.16
N MET A 521 -5.90 14.92 13.15
CA MET A 521 -5.21 16.06 13.79
C MET A 521 -3.79 16.21 13.28
N SER A 522 -3.35 17.45 13.07
CA SER A 522 -1.97 17.74 12.72
C SER A 522 -1.08 17.73 13.95
N THR A 523 -0.03 16.94 13.92
CA THR A 523 1.03 16.93 14.95
C THR A 523 2.14 17.94 14.65
N PHE A 524 2.16 18.51 13.43
CA PHE A 524 3.16 19.48 12.98
C PHE A 524 2.79 20.94 13.25
N THR A 525 1.59 21.23 13.75
CA THR A 525 1.17 22.61 13.95
C THR A 525 1.45 23.10 15.35
N LEU A 526 1.68 24.41 15.44
CA LEU A 526 1.80 25.12 16.72
C LEU A 526 0.42 25.51 17.29
N THR A 527 -0.66 25.16 16.60
CA THR A 527 -2.03 25.47 16.98
C THR A 527 -2.80 24.18 17.25
N PRO A 528 -3.34 23.99 18.45
CA PRO A 528 -3.97 22.74 18.88
C PRO A 528 -5.25 22.34 18.14
N ASN A 529 -5.79 23.21 17.31
CA ASN A 529 -7.09 23.03 16.64
C ASN A 529 -6.93 22.90 15.12
N ASP A 530 -5.74 22.52 14.64
CA ASP A 530 -5.58 22.23 13.22
C ASP A 530 -5.92 20.77 12.97
N PHE A 531 -7.11 20.54 12.44
CA PHE A 531 -7.59 19.23 12.08
C PHE A 531 -8.35 19.29 10.75
N ALA A 532 -8.31 18.20 9.99
CA ALA A 532 -9.26 17.95 8.92
C ALA A 532 -10.45 17.17 9.48
N GLY A 533 -11.65 17.57 9.09
CA GLY A 533 -12.88 16.84 9.40
C GLY A 533 -12.91 15.45 8.80
N PRO A 534 -13.93 14.64 9.12
CA PRO A 534 -14.12 13.35 8.50
C PRO A 534 -14.33 13.46 6.98
N GLU A 535 -14.10 12.34 6.29
CA GLU A 535 -14.32 12.22 4.85
C GLU A 535 -15.20 11.01 4.54
N ASP A 536 -16.00 11.10 3.48
CA ASP A 536 -16.97 10.08 3.08
C ASP A 536 -16.84 9.75 1.59
N LEU A 537 -16.97 8.48 1.25
CA LEU A 537 -16.97 7.98 -0.11
C LEU A 537 -18.18 7.09 -0.37
N SER A 538 -18.97 7.41 -1.38
CA SER A 538 -20.03 6.54 -1.89
C SER A 538 -19.66 5.93 -3.24
N SER A 539 -20.04 4.68 -3.47
CA SER A 539 -19.70 3.90 -4.66
C SER A 539 -20.89 3.15 -5.21
N ILE A 540 -21.06 3.21 -6.53
CA ILE A 540 -21.88 2.29 -7.31
C ILE A 540 -20.97 1.51 -8.23
N GLU A 541 -21.03 0.18 -8.17
CA GLU A 541 -20.24 -0.71 -9.02
C GLU A 541 -21.13 -1.76 -9.67
N VAL A 542 -20.88 -2.03 -10.95
CA VAL A 542 -21.46 -3.14 -11.71
C VAL A 542 -20.33 -4.00 -12.23
N GLY A 543 -20.39 -5.28 -11.95
CA GLY A 543 -19.33 -6.19 -12.36
C GLY A 543 -19.82 -7.50 -12.94
N MET A 544 -18.89 -8.20 -13.57
CA MET A 544 -19.05 -9.52 -14.15
C MET A 544 -17.86 -10.37 -13.77
N LYS A 545 -18.10 -11.63 -13.40
CA LYS A 545 -17.08 -12.65 -13.16
C LYS A 545 -17.36 -13.87 -13.98
N ALA A 546 -16.33 -14.36 -14.66
CA ALA A 546 -16.45 -15.55 -15.50
C ALA A 546 -15.27 -16.49 -15.27
N THR A 547 -15.55 -17.78 -15.19
CA THR A 547 -14.56 -18.83 -15.02
C THR A 547 -14.86 -20.01 -15.94
N GLY A 548 -13.83 -20.70 -16.34
CA GLY A 548 -13.91 -21.93 -17.12
C GLY A 548 -12.66 -22.77 -16.89
N ASP A 549 -12.56 -23.91 -17.53
CA ASP A 549 -11.43 -24.84 -17.35
C ASP A 549 -10.08 -24.16 -17.55
N ASN A 550 -10.00 -23.17 -18.46
CA ASN A 550 -8.75 -22.55 -18.87
C ASN A 550 -8.74 -21.01 -18.75
N TYR A 551 -9.76 -20.40 -18.15
CA TYR A 551 -9.76 -18.95 -17.93
C TYR A 551 -10.48 -18.56 -16.65
N ARG A 552 -10.05 -17.45 -16.09
CA ARG A 552 -10.74 -16.67 -15.06
C ARG A 552 -10.69 -15.20 -15.45
N MET A 553 -11.83 -14.53 -15.42
CA MET A 553 -11.96 -13.12 -15.80
C MET A 553 -12.87 -12.39 -14.82
N SER A 554 -12.49 -11.18 -14.43
CA SER A 554 -13.38 -10.23 -13.80
C SER A 554 -13.32 -8.89 -14.53
N ALA A 555 -14.47 -8.23 -14.63
CA ALA A 555 -14.58 -6.87 -15.16
C ALA A 555 -15.54 -6.07 -14.30
N ALA A 556 -15.24 -4.80 -14.06
CA ALA A 556 -16.05 -3.89 -13.27
C ALA A 556 -16.13 -2.50 -13.90
N ILE A 557 -17.27 -1.84 -13.75
CA ILE A 557 -17.50 -0.43 -14.04
C ILE A 557 -17.94 0.20 -12.73
N PHE A 558 -17.32 1.30 -12.35
CA PHE A 558 -17.59 1.96 -11.08
C PHE A 558 -17.74 3.47 -11.24
N SER A 559 -18.47 4.07 -10.29
CA SER A 559 -18.59 5.52 -10.11
C SER A 559 -18.54 5.84 -8.63
N TYR A 560 -17.69 6.81 -8.27
CA TYR A 560 -17.46 7.28 -6.91
C TYR A 560 -17.82 8.74 -6.78
N ASP A 561 -18.43 9.04 -5.65
CA ASP A 561 -18.66 10.39 -5.14
C ASP A 561 -17.86 10.51 -3.84
N TYR A 562 -16.85 11.38 -3.80
CA TYR A 562 -15.92 11.54 -2.69
C TYR A 562 -16.10 12.93 -2.10
N GLU A 563 -16.58 12.99 -0.86
CA GLU A 563 -16.89 14.22 -0.16
C GLU A 563 -15.90 14.49 0.96
N ASP A 564 -15.53 15.77 1.11
CA ASP A 564 -14.70 16.29 2.20
C ASP A 564 -13.38 15.53 2.41
N PHE A 565 -12.74 15.02 1.34
CA PHE A 565 -11.54 14.26 1.48
C PHE A 565 -10.40 15.08 2.11
N GLN A 566 -9.65 14.43 2.99
CA GLN A 566 -8.60 15.05 3.78
C GLN A 566 -7.34 15.26 2.96
N ASP A 567 -6.78 16.45 3.04
CA ASP A 567 -5.55 16.81 2.38
C ASP A 567 -4.68 17.72 3.24
N GLN A 568 -3.42 17.79 2.88
CA GLN A 568 -2.40 18.57 3.56
C GLN A 568 -1.70 19.48 2.56
N VAL A 569 -1.57 20.76 2.94
CA VAL A 569 -0.79 21.74 2.21
C VAL A 569 0.30 22.29 3.14
N TRP A 570 1.55 22.19 2.73
CA TRP A 570 2.66 22.77 3.45
C TRP A 570 2.82 24.25 3.09
N ASN A 571 2.76 25.14 4.08
CA ASN A 571 2.82 26.60 3.86
C ASN A 571 4.24 27.20 4.00
N GLY A 572 5.24 26.36 4.13
CA GLY A 572 6.63 26.77 4.33
C GLY A 572 7.10 26.78 5.78
N THR A 573 6.18 26.66 6.74
CA THR A 573 6.48 26.66 8.17
C THR A 573 5.83 25.47 8.86
N TYR A 574 4.62 25.11 8.47
CA TYR A 574 3.86 23.98 9.00
C TYR A 574 2.86 23.46 7.95
N ALA A 575 2.41 22.25 8.16
CA ALA A 575 1.35 21.65 7.34
C ALA A 575 -0.02 22.19 7.78
N ILE A 576 -0.83 22.60 6.82
CA ILE A 576 -2.24 22.96 7.02
C ILE A 576 -3.08 21.81 6.57
N LEU A 577 -3.86 21.24 7.47
CA LEU A 577 -4.88 20.24 7.13
C LEU A 577 -6.13 20.93 6.60
N SER A 578 -6.75 20.33 5.60
CA SER A 578 -7.99 20.83 5.02
C SER A 578 -8.80 19.67 4.43
N ASN A 579 -10.10 19.89 4.28
CA ASN A 579 -10.96 19.00 3.51
C ASN A 579 -11.17 19.57 2.12
N VAL A 580 -10.89 18.78 1.09
CA VAL A 580 -11.29 19.08 -0.30
C VAL A 580 -12.73 18.64 -0.47
N LYS A 581 -13.57 19.58 -0.86
CA LYS A 581 -15.01 19.46 -0.72
C LYS A 581 -15.62 18.31 -1.51
N GLU A 582 -15.13 18.04 -2.72
CA GLU A 582 -15.75 17.10 -3.65
C GLU A 582 -14.74 16.63 -4.69
N ALA A 583 -14.79 15.35 -5.02
CA ALA A 583 -14.12 14.76 -6.18
C ALA A 583 -14.99 13.64 -6.76
N GLU A 584 -14.97 13.50 -8.08
CA GLU A 584 -15.71 12.46 -8.80
C GLU A 584 -14.73 11.53 -9.51
N MET A 585 -15.00 10.22 -9.47
CA MET A 585 -14.17 9.23 -10.15
C MET A 585 -15.06 8.20 -10.84
N GLN A 586 -14.73 7.87 -12.09
CA GLN A 586 -15.42 6.84 -12.86
C GLN A 586 -14.38 5.98 -13.58
N GLY A 587 -14.66 4.69 -13.72
CA GLY A 587 -13.67 3.84 -14.36
C GLY A 587 -14.18 2.48 -14.79
N ILE A 588 -13.28 1.79 -15.50
CA ILE A 588 -13.48 0.41 -15.96
C ILE A 588 -12.22 -0.38 -15.65
N GLU A 589 -12.38 -1.58 -15.11
CA GLU A 589 -11.29 -2.48 -14.82
C GLU A 589 -11.50 -3.87 -15.42
N LEU A 590 -10.39 -4.53 -15.72
CA LEU A 590 -10.33 -5.88 -16.24
C LEU A 590 -9.19 -6.65 -15.55
N ASP A 591 -9.45 -7.87 -15.12
CA ASP A 591 -8.45 -8.89 -14.70
C ASP A 591 -8.75 -10.19 -15.41
N LEU A 592 -7.81 -10.68 -16.21
CA LEU A 592 -7.92 -11.89 -17.01
C LEU A 592 -6.72 -12.80 -16.76
N LEU A 593 -6.98 -14.03 -16.37
CA LEU A 593 -6.02 -15.14 -16.38
C LEU A 593 -6.50 -16.16 -17.43
N TYR A 594 -5.64 -16.52 -18.37
CA TYR A 594 -5.99 -17.43 -19.46
C TYR A 594 -4.86 -18.45 -19.73
N ASN A 595 -5.16 -19.72 -19.56
CA ASN A 595 -4.28 -20.83 -19.96
C ASN A 595 -4.52 -21.14 -21.44
N PHE A 596 -3.70 -20.56 -22.30
CA PHE A 596 -3.77 -20.79 -23.75
C PHE A 596 -3.50 -22.24 -24.11
N SER A 597 -2.64 -22.91 -23.34
CA SER A 597 -2.33 -24.34 -23.40
C SER A 597 -1.77 -24.77 -22.05
N GLU A 598 -1.49 -26.06 -21.86
CA GLU A 598 -0.77 -26.58 -20.67
C GLU A 598 0.59 -25.91 -20.46
N ASN A 599 1.15 -25.31 -21.50
CA ASN A 599 2.48 -24.72 -21.50
C ASN A 599 2.48 -23.19 -21.47
N LEU A 600 1.37 -22.52 -21.82
CA LEU A 600 1.33 -21.07 -21.98
C LEU A 600 0.17 -20.47 -21.21
N GLN A 601 0.50 -19.65 -20.22
CA GLN A 601 -0.42 -18.86 -19.43
C GLN A 601 -0.24 -17.36 -19.75
N ILE A 602 -1.35 -16.66 -19.83
CA ILE A 602 -1.43 -15.21 -20.04
C ILE A 602 -2.21 -14.62 -18.89
N ARG A 603 -1.65 -13.61 -18.22
CA ARG A 603 -2.37 -12.73 -17.30
C ARG A 603 -2.40 -11.33 -17.87
N ALA A 604 -3.56 -10.74 -17.96
CA ALA A 604 -3.75 -9.37 -18.43
C ALA A 604 -4.61 -8.60 -17.45
N VAL A 605 -4.15 -7.44 -17.03
CA VAL A 605 -4.88 -6.52 -16.14
C VAL A 605 -4.93 -5.14 -16.80
N ALA A 606 -6.04 -4.43 -16.62
CA ALA A 606 -6.18 -3.07 -17.13
C ALA A 606 -7.13 -2.25 -16.26
N SER A 607 -6.86 -0.96 -16.13
CA SER A 607 -7.72 0.02 -15.47
C SER A 607 -7.74 1.32 -16.29
N TYR A 608 -8.93 1.82 -16.55
CA TYR A 608 -9.17 3.17 -17.05
C TYR A 608 -9.89 3.95 -15.96
N LEU A 609 -9.37 5.12 -15.61
CA LEU A 609 -9.87 5.97 -14.55
C LEU A 609 -10.00 7.40 -15.06
N ASP A 610 -11.20 7.94 -15.00
CA ASP A 610 -11.49 9.36 -15.18
C ASP A 610 -11.76 9.94 -13.79
N SER A 611 -10.93 10.92 -13.36
CA SER A 611 -11.01 11.50 -12.02
C SER A 611 -10.83 12.99 -12.08
N GLU A 612 -11.72 13.74 -11.41
CA GLU A 612 -11.64 15.19 -11.36
C GLU A 612 -12.06 15.76 -10.01
N TYR A 613 -11.41 16.86 -9.62
CA TYR A 613 -11.82 17.63 -8.46
C TYR A 613 -13.08 18.42 -8.75
N GLY A 614 -13.98 18.54 -7.76
CA GLY A 614 -15.11 19.42 -7.76
C GLY A 614 -14.73 20.90 -7.51
N ASP A 615 -15.72 21.71 -7.18
CA ASP A 615 -15.50 23.16 -6.94
C ASP A 615 -14.85 23.40 -5.57
N HIS A 616 -13.52 23.47 -5.55
CA HIS A 616 -12.75 23.69 -4.34
C HIS A 616 -11.64 24.73 -4.55
N LEU A 617 -11.52 25.64 -3.59
CA LEU A 617 -10.45 26.62 -3.52
C LEU A 617 -9.41 26.13 -2.51
N THR A 618 -8.23 25.81 -3.00
CA THR A 618 -7.09 25.47 -2.12
C THR A 618 -6.03 26.54 -2.17
N ALA A 619 -5.32 26.70 -1.04
CA ALA A 619 -4.18 27.63 -0.93
C ALA A 619 -2.90 26.80 -1.07
N VAL A 620 -2.12 27.05 -2.11
CA VAL A 620 -0.87 26.34 -2.38
C VAL A 620 0.32 27.29 -2.31
N PRO A 621 1.48 26.83 -1.83
CA PRO A 621 2.69 27.65 -1.84
C PRO A 621 3.04 28.11 -3.27
N ASN A 622 3.19 29.41 -3.45
CA ASN A 622 3.55 30.02 -4.73
C ASN A 622 4.74 30.97 -4.51
N GLY A 623 5.88 30.40 -4.22
CA GLY A 623 7.09 31.17 -3.97
C GLY A 623 8.18 30.32 -3.36
N VAL A 624 9.32 30.91 -3.17
CA VAL A 624 10.48 30.28 -2.54
C VAL A 624 10.54 30.63 -1.06
N MET A 625 11.07 29.74 -0.23
CA MET A 625 11.17 29.89 1.23
C MET A 625 11.92 31.16 1.67
N SER A 626 12.75 31.75 0.80
CA SER A 626 13.39 33.06 1.05
C SER A 626 12.41 34.24 1.12
N GLN A 627 11.16 34.03 0.67
CA GLN A 627 10.07 35.01 0.76
C GLN A 627 9.18 34.68 1.97
N GLN A 628 9.56 35.12 3.16
CA GLN A 628 8.75 34.92 4.38
C GLN A 628 7.88 36.13 4.72
N PRO A 629 6.57 35.99 4.97
CA PRO A 629 5.79 34.75 4.80
C PRO A 629 5.68 34.36 3.32
N MET A 630 5.72 33.04 3.04
CA MET A 630 5.63 32.54 1.68
C MET A 630 4.29 32.94 1.07
N PRO A 631 4.28 33.52 -0.15
CA PRO A 631 3.02 33.83 -0.81
C PRO A 631 2.27 32.52 -1.13
N LEU A 632 0.99 32.51 -0.79
CA LEU A 632 0.07 31.44 -1.17
C LEU A 632 -0.73 31.88 -2.39
N ALA A 633 -0.77 31.04 -3.40
CA ALA A 633 -1.73 31.17 -4.49
C ALA A 633 -3.02 30.45 -4.10
N VAL A 634 -4.15 31.15 -4.25
CA VAL A 634 -5.46 30.49 -4.14
C VAL A 634 -5.88 30.05 -5.53
N VAL A 635 -6.02 28.75 -5.72
CA VAL A 635 -6.41 28.14 -6.99
C VAL A 635 -7.73 27.39 -6.85
N ASN A 636 -8.55 27.43 -7.90
CA ASN A 636 -9.71 26.56 -8.00
C ASN A 636 -9.32 25.33 -8.81
N VAL A 637 -9.39 24.18 -8.20
CA VAL A 637 -8.98 22.90 -8.79
C VAL A 637 -10.09 22.20 -9.58
N LYS A 638 -11.23 22.87 -9.77
CA LYS A 638 -12.39 22.29 -10.46
C LYS A 638 -12.06 21.79 -11.86
N GLY A 639 -12.32 20.50 -12.08
CA GLY A 639 -12.12 19.84 -13.36
C GLY A 639 -10.64 19.46 -13.63
N ASP A 640 -9.76 19.69 -12.66
CA ASP A 640 -8.38 19.18 -12.73
C ASP A 640 -8.37 17.69 -12.35
N GLN A 641 -7.50 16.92 -13.01
CA GLN A 641 -7.26 15.51 -12.70
C GLN A 641 -6.74 15.36 -11.26
N MET A 642 -7.24 14.36 -10.55
CA MET A 642 -6.74 14.06 -9.20
C MET A 642 -5.27 13.64 -9.22
N ARG A 643 -4.59 13.91 -8.12
CA ARG A 643 -3.18 13.50 -7.92
C ARG A 643 -3.07 11.99 -7.81
N ILE A 644 -1.97 11.43 -8.33
CA ILE A 644 -1.64 10.00 -8.26
C ILE A 644 -2.77 9.12 -8.80
N ALA A 645 -3.44 9.59 -9.86
CA ALA A 645 -4.58 8.96 -10.50
C ALA A 645 -4.36 8.85 -12.02
N PRO A 646 -3.54 7.90 -12.51
CA PRO A 646 -3.28 7.74 -13.94
C PRO A 646 -4.57 7.36 -14.69
N GLU A 647 -4.82 7.99 -15.85
CA GLU A 647 -6.02 7.68 -16.65
C GLU A 647 -6.03 6.23 -17.16
N LEU A 648 -4.86 5.70 -17.55
CA LEU A 648 -4.74 4.33 -18.05
C LEU A 648 -3.57 3.62 -17.38
N SER A 649 -3.84 2.44 -16.85
CA SER A 649 -2.79 1.51 -16.43
C SER A 649 -3.11 0.10 -16.91
N TYR A 650 -2.08 -0.66 -17.31
CA TYR A 650 -2.25 -2.08 -17.68
C TYR A 650 -0.99 -2.89 -17.42
N GLY A 651 -1.19 -4.18 -17.18
CA GLY A 651 -0.14 -5.17 -17.03
C GLY A 651 -0.41 -6.39 -17.93
N LEU A 652 0.66 -6.97 -18.46
CA LEU A 652 0.62 -8.20 -19.22
C LEU A 652 1.76 -9.11 -18.75
N THR A 653 1.43 -10.33 -18.32
CA THR A 653 2.40 -11.38 -17.99
C THR A 653 2.18 -12.58 -18.87
N LEU A 654 3.28 -13.07 -19.48
CA LEU A 654 3.31 -14.30 -20.27
C LEU A 654 4.21 -15.30 -19.54
N THR A 655 3.69 -16.48 -19.23
CA THR A 655 4.46 -17.56 -18.61
C THR A 655 4.41 -18.79 -19.49
N HIS A 656 5.59 -19.28 -19.91
CA HIS A 656 5.72 -20.52 -20.67
C HIS A 656 6.46 -21.58 -19.84
N THR A 657 5.82 -22.72 -19.63
CA THR A 657 6.37 -23.86 -18.89
C THR A 657 6.66 -25.03 -19.84
N SER A 658 7.90 -25.51 -19.85
CA SER A 658 8.33 -26.66 -20.65
C SER A 658 8.65 -27.83 -19.71
N PHE A 659 7.91 -28.93 -19.86
CA PHE A 659 8.14 -30.16 -19.11
C PHE A 659 9.21 -31.02 -19.86
N LEU A 660 10.44 -30.97 -19.31
CA LEU A 660 11.58 -31.72 -19.84
C LEU A 660 11.72 -33.07 -19.12
N PRO A 661 12.37 -34.05 -19.70
CA PRO A 661 12.65 -35.31 -19.01
C PRO A 661 13.49 -35.14 -17.74
N THR A 662 14.22 -34.03 -17.63
CA THR A 662 15.14 -33.74 -16.52
C THR A 662 14.55 -32.75 -15.51
N GLY A 663 13.39 -32.15 -15.78
CA GLY A 663 12.76 -31.16 -14.92
C GLY A 663 11.84 -30.22 -15.66
N GLU A 664 11.39 -29.23 -14.96
CA GLU A 664 10.52 -28.16 -15.45
C GLU A 664 11.35 -26.89 -15.73
N LEU A 665 11.19 -26.34 -16.93
CA LEU A 665 11.75 -25.05 -17.31
C LEU A 665 10.60 -24.06 -17.50
N GLU A 666 10.59 -23.01 -16.72
CA GLU A 666 9.61 -21.93 -16.80
C GLU A 666 10.30 -20.61 -17.26
N VAL A 667 9.67 -19.93 -18.18
CA VAL A 667 10.06 -18.60 -18.65
C VAL A 667 8.88 -17.66 -18.46
N SER A 668 9.05 -16.61 -17.68
CA SER A 668 8.05 -15.57 -17.46
C SER A 668 8.56 -14.21 -17.94
N ALA A 669 7.70 -13.43 -18.56
CA ALA A 669 7.97 -12.04 -18.93
C ALA A 669 6.74 -11.21 -18.62
N SER A 670 6.94 -10.08 -17.94
CA SER A 670 5.87 -9.13 -17.62
C SER A 670 6.20 -7.73 -18.13
N MET A 671 5.16 -7.01 -18.49
CA MET A 671 5.19 -5.60 -18.88
C MET A 671 4.08 -4.88 -18.12
N SER A 672 4.42 -3.78 -17.48
CA SER A 672 3.45 -2.85 -16.89
C SER A 672 3.57 -1.47 -17.51
N TYR A 673 2.45 -0.82 -17.72
CA TYR A 673 2.33 0.54 -18.23
C TYR A 673 1.47 1.38 -17.27
N SER A 674 1.88 2.61 -17.06
CA SER A 674 1.05 3.64 -16.45
C SER A 674 1.12 4.91 -17.29
N ASP A 675 -0.03 5.56 -17.44
CA ASP A 675 -0.12 6.90 -18.00
C ASP A 675 0.49 7.92 -17.06
N ASP A 676 0.57 9.16 -17.51
CA ASP A 676 1.16 10.25 -16.73
C ASP A 676 0.38 10.53 -15.42
N VAL A 677 1.10 11.08 -14.44
CA VAL A 677 0.59 11.34 -13.08
C VAL A 677 1.01 12.70 -12.61
N TRP A 678 0.07 13.45 -12.04
CA TRP A 678 0.32 14.69 -11.33
C TRP A 678 0.54 14.44 -9.84
N PHE A 679 1.42 15.24 -9.21
CA PHE A 679 1.73 15.11 -7.78
C PHE A 679 1.24 16.29 -6.94
N GLU A 680 0.77 17.36 -7.56
CA GLU A 680 0.26 18.54 -6.83
C GLU A 680 -0.83 19.30 -7.61
N TYR A 681 -1.53 20.20 -6.90
CA TYR A 681 -2.69 20.91 -7.42
C TYR A 681 -2.41 21.93 -8.52
N LEU A 682 -1.22 22.52 -8.54
CA LEU A 682 -0.84 23.48 -9.59
C LEU A 682 -0.44 22.79 -10.90
N GLN A 683 -0.42 21.45 -10.92
CA GLN A 683 -0.02 20.64 -12.07
C GLN A 683 1.36 21.04 -12.61
N ARG A 684 2.32 21.37 -11.70
CA ARG A 684 3.71 21.72 -12.06
C ARG A 684 4.59 20.49 -12.12
N VAL A 685 4.37 19.53 -11.21
CA VAL A 685 5.18 18.32 -11.07
C VAL A 685 4.41 17.13 -11.60
N LYS A 686 4.96 16.54 -12.66
CA LYS A 686 4.36 15.45 -13.42
C LYS A 686 5.38 14.38 -13.71
N GLN A 687 5.03 13.13 -13.53
CA GLN A 687 5.71 12.00 -14.15
C GLN A 687 5.05 11.67 -15.48
N ASP A 688 5.81 11.67 -16.57
CA ASP A 688 5.33 11.22 -17.88
C ASP A 688 5.08 9.72 -17.88
N ALA A 689 4.22 9.25 -18.76
CA ALA A 689 3.89 7.85 -18.93
C ALA A 689 5.12 6.94 -19.01
N TRP A 690 5.04 5.78 -18.38
CA TRP A 690 6.18 4.84 -18.33
C TRP A 690 5.77 3.40 -18.59
N THR A 691 6.75 2.61 -19.00
CA THR A 691 6.62 1.16 -19.18
C THR A 691 7.80 0.47 -18.52
N VAL A 692 7.49 -0.56 -17.72
CA VAL A 692 8.50 -1.41 -17.07
C VAL A 692 8.39 -2.82 -17.63
N VAL A 693 9.53 -3.47 -17.89
CA VAL A 693 9.60 -4.86 -18.36
C VAL A 693 10.45 -5.67 -17.41
N ASN A 694 9.91 -6.79 -16.94
CA ASN A 694 10.60 -7.77 -16.12
C ASN A 694 10.60 -9.13 -16.81
N ALA A 695 11.57 -9.99 -16.50
CA ALA A 695 11.59 -11.38 -16.98
C ALA A 695 12.30 -12.30 -15.99
N SER A 696 11.95 -13.59 -16.05
CA SER A 696 12.66 -14.64 -15.31
C SER A 696 12.73 -15.94 -16.11
N VAL A 697 13.73 -16.74 -15.78
CA VAL A 697 13.90 -18.11 -16.24
C VAL A 697 14.18 -18.98 -15.02
N SER A 698 13.34 -19.95 -14.75
CA SER A 698 13.46 -20.85 -13.62
C SER A 698 13.57 -22.31 -14.08
N TYR A 699 14.40 -23.08 -13.42
CA TYR A 699 14.54 -24.51 -13.67
C TYR A 699 14.42 -25.30 -12.37
N ALA A 700 13.50 -26.28 -12.34
CA ALA A 700 13.29 -27.21 -11.25
C ALA A 700 13.57 -28.64 -11.73
N PRO A 701 14.68 -29.29 -11.29
CA PRO A 701 14.99 -30.68 -11.67
C PRO A 701 13.98 -31.66 -11.13
N SER A 702 13.58 -32.69 -11.92
CA SER A 702 12.54 -33.67 -11.56
C SER A 702 12.82 -34.51 -10.29
N ASN A 703 14.07 -34.61 -9.87
CA ASN A 703 14.49 -35.44 -8.72
C ASN A 703 15.10 -34.58 -7.59
N SER A 704 14.70 -33.34 -7.48
CA SER A 704 15.27 -32.40 -6.52
C SER A 704 14.20 -31.42 -6.09
N ASP A 705 14.24 -31.07 -4.83
CA ASP A 705 13.38 -30.03 -4.24
C ASP A 705 13.99 -28.61 -4.40
N ILE A 706 14.93 -28.47 -5.35
CA ILE A 706 15.61 -27.22 -5.66
C ILE A 706 15.01 -26.58 -6.91
N ARG A 707 14.80 -25.29 -6.88
CA ARG A 707 14.53 -24.45 -8.05
C ARG A 707 15.60 -23.39 -8.17
N LEU A 708 16.18 -23.26 -9.35
CA LEU A 708 17.14 -22.20 -9.70
C LEU A 708 16.47 -21.21 -10.63
N SER A 709 16.62 -19.93 -10.36
CA SER A 709 16.03 -18.87 -11.16
C SER A 709 17.06 -17.80 -11.51
N LEU A 710 16.98 -17.32 -12.75
CA LEU A 710 17.60 -16.07 -13.19
C LEU A 710 16.49 -15.05 -13.36
N PHE A 711 16.68 -13.85 -12.86
CA PHE A 711 15.67 -12.80 -12.97
C PHE A 711 16.26 -11.47 -13.41
N GLY A 712 15.43 -10.66 -14.03
CA GLY A 712 15.73 -9.29 -14.36
C GLY A 712 14.51 -8.40 -14.15
N ARG A 713 14.70 -7.27 -13.48
CA ARG A 713 13.68 -6.27 -13.18
C ARG A 713 14.08 -4.95 -13.84
N ASN A 714 13.07 -4.18 -14.26
CA ASN A 714 13.29 -2.94 -15.01
C ASN A 714 14.36 -3.11 -16.12
N LEU A 715 14.21 -4.16 -16.95
CA LEU A 715 15.21 -4.53 -17.97
C LEU A 715 15.54 -3.40 -18.94
N GLY A 716 14.57 -2.51 -19.18
CA GLY A 716 14.74 -1.29 -19.98
C GLY A 716 15.52 -0.19 -19.29
N ASN A 717 15.87 -0.34 -18.01
CA ASN A 717 16.43 0.71 -17.16
C ASN A 717 15.62 2.01 -17.24
N LYS A 718 14.27 1.89 -17.24
CA LYS A 718 13.36 3.03 -17.29
C LYS A 718 13.52 3.88 -16.04
N LYS A 719 13.77 5.14 -16.23
CA LYS A 719 13.84 6.16 -15.18
C LYS A 719 12.47 6.77 -15.02
N TYR A 720 11.86 6.61 -13.87
CA TYR A 720 10.56 7.18 -13.51
C TYR A 720 10.46 7.28 -11.98
N PHE A 721 9.57 8.12 -11.51
CA PHE A 721 9.27 8.23 -10.08
C PHE A 721 7.78 8.03 -9.84
N THR A 722 7.44 7.43 -8.72
CA THR A 722 6.04 7.17 -8.30
C THR A 722 5.62 8.04 -7.15
N SER A 723 6.54 8.87 -6.66
CA SER A 723 6.33 9.79 -5.55
C SER A 723 7.19 11.03 -5.72
N ALA A 724 6.72 12.15 -5.20
CA ALA A 724 7.50 13.37 -5.08
C ALA A 724 7.16 14.04 -3.74
N LEU A 725 8.18 14.37 -2.95
CA LEU A 725 8.02 15.24 -1.79
C LEU A 725 8.05 16.68 -2.29
N LEU A 726 6.92 17.35 -2.14
CA LEU A 726 6.74 18.73 -2.58
C LEU A 726 6.70 19.61 -1.36
N ASP A 727 7.83 20.16 -1.02
CA ASP A 727 7.93 21.14 0.04
C ASP A 727 8.39 22.49 -0.50
N PRO A 728 8.24 23.57 0.29
CA PRO A 728 8.64 24.90 -0.16
C PRO A 728 10.13 25.06 -0.44
N THR A 729 10.92 24.12 0.00
CA THR A 729 12.38 24.13 -0.18
C THR A 729 12.76 23.45 -1.49
N ASN A 730 12.00 22.43 -1.90
CA ASN A 730 12.38 21.58 -3.00
C ASN A 730 11.21 20.73 -3.54
N ASP A 731 11.21 20.47 -4.85
CA ASP A 731 10.36 19.44 -5.48
C ASP A 731 11.23 18.17 -5.67
N SER A 732 11.18 17.26 -4.69
CA SER A 732 12.05 16.09 -4.61
C SER A 732 11.36 14.82 -5.12
N PRO A 733 11.73 14.29 -6.31
CA PRO A 733 11.21 13.02 -6.81
C PRO A 733 11.88 11.84 -6.11
N VAL A 734 11.13 10.77 -5.91
CA VAL A 734 11.67 9.48 -5.49
C VAL A 734 11.65 8.53 -6.69
N TYR A 735 12.82 8.32 -7.27
CA TYR A 735 12.96 7.47 -8.46
C TYR A 735 12.84 5.99 -8.09
N SER A 736 12.14 5.28 -8.98
CA SER A 736 12.11 3.81 -8.93
C SER A 736 13.51 3.22 -9.04
N PRO A 737 13.74 2.02 -8.48
CA PRO A 737 15.03 1.36 -8.58
C PRO A 737 15.51 1.19 -10.04
N PRO A 738 16.82 1.27 -10.31
CA PRO A 738 17.39 0.99 -11.63
C PRO A 738 17.22 -0.49 -11.99
N ARG A 739 17.67 -0.86 -13.19
CA ARG A 739 17.65 -2.27 -13.62
C ARG A 739 18.38 -3.15 -12.63
N GLN A 740 17.73 -4.24 -12.22
CA GLN A 740 18.31 -5.30 -11.40
C GLN A 740 18.39 -6.60 -12.19
N VAL A 741 19.49 -7.32 -12.06
CA VAL A 741 19.64 -8.69 -12.57
C VAL A 741 20.16 -9.57 -11.43
N GLY A 742 19.69 -10.82 -11.38
CA GLY A 742 20.09 -11.66 -10.26
C GLY A 742 19.75 -13.14 -10.44
N ILE A 743 20.10 -13.88 -9.41
CA ILE A 743 19.85 -15.31 -9.27
C ILE A 743 19.08 -15.58 -7.98
N ALA A 744 18.26 -16.60 -8.01
CA ALA A 744 17.59 -17.12 -6.81
C ALA A 744 17.71 -18.63 -6.76
N LEU A 745 17.82 -19.15 -5.55
CA LEU A 745 17.80 -20.57 -5.23
C LEU A 745 16.71 -20.79 -4.18
N ASP A 746 15.73 -21.60 -4.52
CA ASP A 746 14.71 -22.07 -3.60
C ASP A 746 14.92 -23.56 -3.32
N TYR A 747 14.84 -23.95 -2.06
CA TYR A 747 14.86 -25.33 -1.60
C TYR A 747 13.63 -25.58 -0.72
N ALA A 748 12.79 -26.52 -1.12
CA ALA A 748 11.63 -26.97 -0.33
C ALA A 748 11.89 -28.36 0.24
N PHE A 749 11.35 -28.72 1.39
CA PHE A 749 11.50 -30.02 2.01
C PHE A 749 10.30 -30.38 2.88
#